data_68c05dc856a1e9e97312e0fbece55421
#
_entry.id   68c05dc856a1e9e97312e0fbece55421
#
_cell.length_a   1.000
_cell.length_b   1.000
_cell.length_c   1.000
_cell.angle_alpha   90.00
_cell.angle_beta   90.00
_cell.angle_gamma   90.00
#
_symmetry.space_group_name_H-M   'P 1'
#
loop_
_entity.id
_entity.type
_entity.pdbx_description
1 polymer ?
#
loop_
_entity_poly.entity_id
_entity_poly.type
_entity_poly.pdbx_seq_one_letter_code
_entity_poly.pdbx_strand_id
1 'polypeptide(L)'
;MTQRLYPRLAWQGITKNKRLYLPFLLTCVGMVMMTYILLSLASSPVLKTFPGGGVMPMILSMGSFVMAAFAVLFLFYTNSFLIRRRNREFGLYNILGMGKGNLARVLAWESVMMALVAIVGGEALGIALGKLFELVLVNIVGGSVQMDFTVSVPATAMTAILYLGIFVLLFLRSLVTVCRTNAAALLRSESYGEKPPKANWAFGLAGFGILGAAYYIAVTIKQPLTALAVFFIAVLMVIVGTYLIFISGSVLLCRVLQKNKRYYYQKNHFISVSSMAYRMKRNGAGLASVCILATMVLVMLSSTTCLYFGTEDALRTRYPQDFSIELRFTKDEGGANEENIRIARGMVESVIEQDKLDVQEQFDTRSAWFSGLLTGNSFERADRSTLMDYERAVDMVILPLEDYTRMTGESLTLGPGEAYFCCPRMAYTQSELHIGELSYQIKGQLPDFGGFGADSANITTTFYLVVPDFDAAIDALQTQDTRYPVVVGWQYSFDSGSPDKEQIVFLTDMLAAFAENKDGLAYASYTVESLAFNRDDFQGTYGSLFFLAILLSIVFLAAAVLILYYKQISEGYEDQARFEIMQRVGMTKTDIRKSINSQLLLVFFLPLLFAGLHLGFAFPFVHKMLVLFNLTNLKLLIGTTVITFAVYAVFYAIVYRVTSNSYYSIVAGAKEDAA
;
A
#
# COMPACT_ATOMS: atom_id res chain seq x y z
N MET A 1 8.08 27.25 -47.96
CA MET A 1 8.62 25.86 -47.92
C MET A 1 9.10 25.41 -46.53
N THR A 2 9.54 26.30 -45.66
CA THR A 2 10.12 25.97 -44.33
C THR A 2 9.12 25.47 -43.28
N GLN A 3 7.85 25.86 -43.35
CA GLN A 3 6.87 25.49 -42.31
C GLN A 3 6.51 24.00 -42.25
N ARG A 4 6.58 23.25 -43.35
CA ARG A 4 6.32 21.80 -43.40
C ARG A 4 7.55 20.94 -43.08
N LEU A 5 8.75 21.54 -42.99
CA LEU A 5 9.98 20.81 -42.71
C LEU A 5 10.05 20.26 -41.28
N TYR A 6 9.72 21.08 -40.28
CA TYR A 6 9.83 20.68 -38.85
C TYR A 6 8.88 19.55 -38.48
N PRO A 7 7.57 19.57 -38.82
CA PRO A 7 6.67 18.42 -38.58
C PRO A 7 7.13 17.15 -39.27
N ARG A 8 7.66 17.26 -40.53
CA ARG A 8 8.16 16.10 -41.27
C ARG A 8 9.40 15.49 -40.62
N LEU A 9 10.33 16.32 -40.14
CA LEU A 9 11.53 15.87 -39.44
C LEU A 9 11.14 15.19 -38.07
N ALA A 10 10.19 15.77 -37.35
CA ALA A 10 9.67 15.17 -36.11
C ALA A 10 9.06 13.80 -36.38
N TRP A 11 8.18 13.68 -37.37
CA TRP A 11 7.57 12.40 -37.76
C TRP A 11 8.62 11.37 -38.22
N GLN A 12 9.59 11.77 -39.03
CA GLN A 12 10.68 10.88 -39.42
C GLN A 12 11.56 10.47 -38.25
N GLY A 13 11.79 11.36 -37.28
CA GLY A 13 12.51 11.07 -36.05
C GLY A 13 11.81 9.99 -35.23
N ILE A 14 10.48 10.07 -35.10
CA ILE A 14 9.67 9.07 -34.40
C ILE A 14 9.67 7.73 -35.12
N THR A 15 9.38 7.75 -36.43
CA THR A 15 9.19 6.52 -37.23
C THR A 15 10.50 5.76 -37.48
N LYS A 16 11.61 6.45 -37.67
CA LYS A 16 12.95 5.81 -37.79
C LYS A 16 13.41 5.19 -36.48
N ASN A 17 13.01 5.76 -35.32
CA ASN A 17 13.36 5.30 -33.99
C ASN A 17 12.20 4.56 -33.33
N LYS A 18 11.32 3.86 -34.09
CA LYS A 18 10.12 3.19 -33.58
C LYS A 18 10.40 2.22 -32.42
N ARG A 19 11.56 1.54 -32.41
CA ARG A 19 11.95 0.63 -31.32
C ARG A 19 12.10 1.34 -29.96
N LEU A 20 12.34 2.67 -29.96
CA LEU A 20 12.43 3.49 -28.74
C LEU A 20 11.11 4.21 -28.45
N TYR A 21 10.45 4.75 -29.47
CA TYR A 21 9.24 5.56 -29.28
C TYR A 21 7.99 4.74 -29.04
N LEU A 22 7.84 3.58 -29.69
CA LEU A 22 6.63 2.78 -29.56
C LEU A 22 6.38 2.29 -28.13
N PRO A 23 7.36 1.70 -27.40
CA PRO A 23 7.15 1.31 -26.00
C PRO A 23 6.86 2.51 -25.09
N PHE A 24 7.51 3.67 -25.33
CA PHE A 24 7.22 4.89 -24.59
C PHE A 24 5.78 5.37 -24.81
N LEU A 25 5.35 5.42 -26.08
CA LEU A 25 3.99 5.83 -26.44
C LEU A 25 2.93 4.89 -25.85
N LEU A 26 3.13 3.56 -25.96
CA LEU A 26 2.23 2.58 -25.38
C LEU A 26 2.09 2.76 -23.86
N THR A 27 3.19 3.08 -23.18
CA THR A 27 3.14 3.36 -21.73
C THR A 27 2.41 4.66 -21.43
N CYS A 28 2.63 5.73 -22.22
CA CYS A 28 1.88 6.97 -22.07
C CYS A 28 0.37 6.72 -22.25
N VAL A 29 -0.01 6.01 -23.32
CA VAL A 29 -1.40 5.61 -23.60
C VAL A 29 -1.97 4.80 -22.44
N GLY A 30 -1.24 3.81 -21.93
CA GLY A 30 -1.68 2.99 -20.78
C GLY A 30 -1.86 3.80 -19.49
N MET A 31 -0.98 4.76 -19.22
CA MET A 31 -1.09 5.64 -18.06
C MET A 31 -2.28 6.59 -18.17
N VAL A 32 -2.50 7.21 -19.34
CA VAL A 32 -3.67 8.06 -19.62
C VAL A 32 -4.95 7.23 -19.44
N MET A 33 -5.01 6.04 -20.04
CA MET A 33 -6.13 5.10 -19.95
C MET A 33 -6.47 4.78 -18.49
N MET A 34 -5.48 4.36 -17.69
CA MET A 34 -5.71 3.99 -16.29
C MET A 34 -6.11 5.18 -15.42
N THR A 35 -5.53 6.36 -15.67
CA THR A 35 -5.94 7.59 -14.96
C THR A 35 -7.38 7.96 -15.29
N TYR A 36 -7.78 7.88 -16.55
CA TYR A 36 -9.14 8.12 -16.97
C TYR A 36 -10.11 7.14 -16.29
N ILE A 37 -9.79 5.85 -16.29
CA ILE A 37 -10.63 4.81 -15.66
C ILE A 37 -10.82 5.11 -14.17
N LEU A 38 -9.74 5.41 -13.43
CA LEU A 38 -9.83 5.73 -12.00
C LEU A 38 -10.68 6.98 -11.74
N LEU A 39 -10.48 8.06 -12.50
CA LEU A 39 -11.24 9.30 -12.36
C LEU A 39 -12.72 9.13 -12.77
N SER A 40 -12.98 8.36 -13.82
CA SER A 40 -14.33 8.06 -14.28
C SER A 40 -15.12 7.27 -13.26
N LEU A 41 -14.49 6.22 -12.69
CA LEU A 41 -15.10 5.42 -11.61
C LEU A 41 -15.29 6.27 -10.35
N ALA A 42 -14.29 7.03 -9.90
CA ALA A 42 -14.41 7.90 -8.73
C ALA A 42 -15.54 8.93 -8.85
N SER A 43 -15.86 9.36 -10.07
CA SER A 43 -16.91 10.35 -10.36
C SER A 43 -18.28 9.73 -10.64
N SER A 44 -18.38 8.40 -10.67
CA SER A 44 -19.61 7.70 -11.04
C SER A 44 -20.66 7.81 -9.94
N PRO A 45 -21.87 8.34 -10.22
CA PRO A 45 -22.97 8.37 -9.26
C PRO A 45 -23.45 6.96 -8.85
N VAL A 46 -23.30 6.00 -9.75
CA VAL A 46 -23.74 4.61 -9.55
C VAL A 46 -22.95 3.94 -8.42
N LEU A 47 -21.67 4.25 -8.28
CA LEU A 47 -20.84 3.68 -7.20
C LEU A 47 -21.30 4.08 -5.80
N LYS A 48 -22.03 5.19 -5.65
CA LYS A 48 -22.58 5.61 -4.35
C LYS A 48 -23.72 4.70 -3.88
N THR A 49 -24.31 3.92 -4.79
CA THR A 49 -25.41 2.99 -4.46
C THR A 49 -24.92 1.57 -4.16
N PHE A 50 -23.61 1.33 -4.28
CA PHE A 50 -23.01 0.02 -4.02
C PHE A 50 -22.63 -0.13 -2.53
N PRO A 51 -22.45 -1.38 -2.08
CA PRO A 51 -21.81 -1.66 -0.79
C PRO A 51 -20.52 -0.85 -0.63
N GLY A 52 -20.35 -0.14 0.49
CA GLY A 52 -19.20 0.74 0.72
C GLY A 52 -19.14 1.99 -0.17
N GLY A 53 -20.26 2.33 -0.86
CA GLY A 53 -20.33 3.46 -1.80
C GLY A 53 -20.00 4.84 -1.20
N GLY A 54 -20.03 4.98 0.11
CA GLY A 54 -19.62 6.19 0.82
C GLY A 54 -18.09 6.42 0.78
N VAL A 55 -17.30 5.37 0.90
CA VAL A 55 -15.83 5.43 1.00
C VAL A 55 -15.14 5.18 -0.34
N MET A 56 -15.74 4.38 -1.20
CA MET A 56 -15.19 3.94 -2.48
C MET A 56 -14.71 5.10 -3.40
N PRO A 57 -15.49 6.17 -3.64
CA PRO A 57 -15.02 7.30 -4.46
C PRO A 57 -13.78 7.98 -3.90
N MET A 58 -13.65 8.04 -2.57
CA MET A 58 -12.47 8.60 -1.90
C MET A 58 -11.24 7.74 -2.16
N ILE A 59 -11.35 6.42 -2.02
CA ILE A 59 -10.26 5.46 -2.28
C ILE A 59 -9.78 5.57 -3.73
N LEU A 60 -10.71 5.58 -4.70
CA LEU A 60 -10.39 5.70 -6.12
C LEU A 60 -9.77 7.06 -6.47
N SER A 61 -10.23 8.14 -5.82
CA SER A 61 -9.65 9.48 -5.98
C SER A 61 -8.21 9.54 -5.45
N MET A 62 -7.94 8.93 -4.29
CA MET A 62 -6.57 8.79 -3.77
C MET A 62 -5.69 7.98 -4.74
N GLY A 63 -6.24 6.90 -5.31
CA GLY A 63 -5.58 6.10 -6.33
C GLY A 63 -5.23 6.92 -7.58
N SER A 64 -6.12 7.78 -8.04
CA SER A 64 -5.87 8.66 -9.19
C SER A 64 -4.76 9.67 -8.90
N PHE A 65 -4.68 10.21 -7.68
CA PHE A 65 -3.58 11.08 -7.26
C PHE A 65 -2.23 10.35 -7.24
N VAL A 66 -2.17 9.14 -6.68
CA VAL A 66 -0.97 8.28 -6.69
C VAL A 66 -0.55 7.98 -8.12
N MET A 67 -1.51 7.67 -9.00
CA MET A 67 -1.27 7.42 -10.41
C MET A 67 -0.70 8.65 -11.12
N ALA A 68 -1.24 9.84 -10.87
CA ALA A 68 -0.74 11.10 -11.43
C ALA A 68 0.69 11.41 -10.98
N ALA A 69 0.97 11.28 -9.69
CA ALA A 69 2.31 11.48 -9.14
C ALA A 69 3.32 10.49 -9.74
N PHE A 70 2.93 9.22 -9.85
CA PHE A 70 3.76 8.20 -10.48
C PHE A 70 4.00 8.49 -11.96
N ALA A 71 2.96 8.90 -12.72
CA ALA A 71 3.09 9.25 -14.13
C ALA A 71 4.10 10.37 -14.35
N VAL A 72 4.08 11.43 -13.53
CA VAL A 72 5.09 12.49 -13.58
C VAL A 72 6.50 11.90 -13.43
N LEU A 73 6.76 11.20 -12.32
CA LEU A 73 8.10 10.67 -12.03
C LEU A 73 8.59 9.71 -13.12
N PHE A 74 7.73 8.79 -13.53
CA PHE A 74 8.08 7.75 -14.48
C PHE A 74 8.28 8.29 -15.92
N LEU A 75 7.41 9.18 -16.39
CA LEU A 75 7.53 9.78 -17.73
C LEU A 75 8.74 10.70 -17.80
N PHE A 76 9.10 11.40 -16.72
CA PHE A 76 10.35 12.15 -16.64
C PHE A 76 11.58 11.25 -16.73
N TYR A 77 11.56 10.10 -16.08
CA TYR A 77 12.64 9.11 -16.16
C TYR A 77 12.80 8.58 -17.58
N THR A 78 11.73 8.09 -18.18
CA THR A 78 11.74 7.48 -19.52
C THR A 78 12.05 8.49 -20.62
N ASN A 79 11.51 9.70 -20.54
CA ASN A 79 11.84 10.78 -21.49
C ASN A 79 13.33 11.16 -21.42
N SER A 80 13.92 11.18 -20.21
CA SER A 80 15.37 11.45 -20.09
C SER A 80 16.22 10.42 -20.81
N PHE A 81 15.78 9.17 -20.78
CA PHE A 81 16.43 8.09 -21.52
C PHE A 81 16.29 8.28 -23.04
N LEU A 82 15.08 8.59 -23.48
CA LEU A 82 14.77 8.83 -24.89
C LEU A 82 15.64 9.96 -25.48
N ILE A 83 15.68 11.12 -24.81
CA ILE A 83 16.46 12.28 -25.24
C ILE A 83 17.97 11.97 -25.27
N ARG A 84 18.48 11.26 -24.25
CA ARG A 84 19.90 10.89 -24.20
C ARG A 84 20.34 10.06 -25.40
N ARG A 85 19.48 9.15 -25.88
CA ARG A 85 19.76 8.33 -27.08
C ARG A 85 19.77 9.14 -28.36
N ARG A 86 18.97 10.21 -28.41
CA ARG A 86 18.89 11.10 -29.58
C ARG A 86 19.92 12.23 -29.60
N ASN A 87 20.70 12.36 -28.55
CA ASN A 87 21.72 13.41 -28.45
C ASN A 87 22.66 13.42 -29.68
N ARG A 88 23.00 12.25 -30.21
CA ARG A 88 23.84 12.13 -31.40
C ARG A 88 23.18 12.70 -32.66
N GLU A 89 21.89 12.44 -32.87
CA GLU A 89 21.11 13.00 -33.96
C GLU A 89 21.03 14.53 -33.85
N PHE A 90 20.80 15.04 -32.64
CA PHE A 90 20.75 16.47 -32.36
C PHE A 90 22.11 17.14 -32.58
N GLY A 91 23.20 16.45 -32.20
CA GLY A 91 24.56 16.91 -32.50
C GLY A 91 24.84 17.00 -34.00
N LEU A 92 24.40 15.99 -34.75
CA LEU A 92 24.54 15.98 -36.21
C LEU A 92 23.76 17.12 -36.90
N TYR A 93 22.49 17.34 -36.49
CA TYR A 93 21.68 18.45 -36.98
C TYR A 93 22.35 19.82 -36.72
N ASN A 94 22.97 19.96 -35.54
CA ASN A 94 23.67 21.19 -35.19
C ASN A 94 24.92 21.44 -36.05
N ILE A 95 25.73 20.38 -36.38
CA ILE A 95 26.87 20.48 -37.27
C ILE A 95 26.44 20.78 -38.70
N LEU A 96 25.31 20.25 -39.16
CA LEU A 96 24.71 20.53 -40.45
C LEU A 96 24.10 21.95 -40.56
N GLY A 97 24.31 22.80 -39.54
CA GLY A 97 23.90 24.20 -39.53
C GLY A 97 22.51 24.48 -38.94
N MET A 98 21.84 23.48 -38.36
CA MET A 98 20.57 23.70 -37.71
C MET A 98 20.78 24.36 -36.34
N GLY A 99 20.39 25.63 -36.20
CA GLY A 99 20.48 26.38 -34.95
C GLY A 99 19.56 25.78 -33.84
N LYS A 100 19.89 26.06 -32.57
CA LYS A 100 19.15 25.56 -31.38
C LYS A 100 17.65 25.90 -31.43
N GLY A 101 17.25 27.07 -31.95
CA GLY A 101 15.85 27.44 -32.11
C GLY A 101 15.06 26.56 -33.09
N ASN A 102 15.72 26.13 -34.19
CA ASN A 102 15.09 25.22 -35.14
C ASN A 102 14.96 23.79 -34.56
N LEU A 103 15.96 23.36 -33.81
CA LEU A 103 15.92 22.10 -33.09
C LEU A 103 14.81 22.09 -32.02
N ALA A 104 14.61 23.22 -31.32
CA ALA A 104 13.50 23.39 -30.37
C ALA A 104 12.13 23.24 -31.06
N ARG A 105 11.97 23.75 -32.30
CA ARG A 105 10.74 23.58 -33.08
C ARG A 105 10.49 22.12 -33.46
N VAL A 106 11.52 21.37 -33.82
CA VAL A 106 11.40 19.92 -34.11
C VAL A 106 10.95 19.18 -32.86
N LEU A 107 11.58 19.46 -31.69
CA LEU A 107 11.19 18.87 -30.39
C LEU A 107 9.75 19.24 -29.96
N ALA A 108 9.33 20.49 -30.24
CA ALA A 108 7.97 20.92 -29.97
C ALA A 108 6.94 20.11 -30.77
N TRP A 109 7.16 19.96 -32.08
CA TRP A 109 6.28 19.15 -32.91
C TRP A 109 6.26 17.68 -32.51
N GLU A 110 7.40 17.14 -32.12
CA GLU A 110 7.51 15.78 -31.63
C GLU A 110 6.71 15.59 -30.33
N SER A 111 6.87 16.50 -29.39
CA SER A 111 6.11 16.48 -28.12
C SER A 111 4.60 16.61 -28.34
N VAL A 112 4.17 17.49 -29.25
CA VAL A 112 2.77 17.67 -29.62
C VAL A 112 2.18 16.39 -30.24
N MET A 113 2.90 15.76 -31.17
CA MET A 113 2.45 14.51 -31.80
C MET A 113 2.32 13.39 -30.77
N MET A 114 3.30 13.26 -29.87
CA MET A 114 3.29 12.26 -28.81
C MET A 114 2.16 12.52 -27.81
N ALA A 115 1.97 13.76 -27.39
CA ALA A 115 0.90 14.15 -26.48
C ALA A 115 -0.48 13.84 -27.07
N LEU A 116 -0.70 14.22 -28.33
CA LEU A 116 -1.98 14.01 -29.03
C LEU A 116 -2.32 12.51 -29.12
N VAL A 117 -1.37 11.70 -29.60
CA VAL A 117 -1.60 10.25 -29.71
C VAL A 117 -1.78 9.60 -28.33
N ALA A 118 -1.00 10.02 -27.31
CA ALA A 118 -1.10 9.48 -25.97
C ALA A 118 -2.43 9.83 -25.31
N ILE A 119 -2.85 11.10 -25.38
CA ILE A 119 -4.08 11.56 -24.73
C ILE A 119 -5.31 10.99 -25.45
N VAL A 120 -5.43 11.21 -26.76
CA VAL A 120 -6.59 10.74 -27.52
C VAL A 120 -6.67 9.21 -27.54
N GLY A 121 -5.54 8.54 -27.77
CA GLY A 121 -5.50 7.06 -27.74
C GLY A 121 -5.76 6.48 -26.36
N GLY A 122 -5.23 7.10 -25.31
CA GLY A 122 -5.43 6.65 -23.93
C GLY A 122 -6.86 6.86 -23.45
N GLU A 123 -7.47 8.02 -23.73
CA GLU A 123 -8.86 8.29 -23.39
C GLU A 123 -9.82 7.40 -24.19
N ALA A 124 -9.60 7.23 -25.49
CA ALA A 124 -10.41 6.33 -26.30
C ALA A 124 -10.38 4.89 -25.78
N LEU A 125 -9.20 4.37 -25.42
CA LEU A 125 -9.07 3.06 -24.78
C LEU A 125 -9.67 3.04 -23.37
N GLY A 126 -9.51 4.12 -22.61
CA GLY A 126 -10.09 4.26 -21.28
C GLY A 126 -11.61 4.24 -21.29
N ILE A 127 -12.21 4.93 -22.25
CA ILE A 127 -13.68 4.91 -22.47
C ILE A 127 -14.12 3.50 -22.90
N ALA A 128 -13.43 2.88 -23.85
CA ALA A 128 -13.77 1.55 -24.36
C ALA A 128 -13.65 0.45 -23.27
N LEU A 129 -12.61 0.49 -22.46
CA LEU A 129 -12.36 -0.49 -21.41
C LEU A 129 -12.96 -0.10 -20.04
N GLY A 130 -13.39 1.15 -19.87
CA GLY A 130 -13.91 1.64 -18.60
C GLY A 130 -15.04 0.79 -18.07
N LYS A 131 -15.95 0.34 -18.95
CA LYS A 131 -17.06 -0.56 -18.55
C LYS A 131 -16.57 -1.95 -18.12
N LEU A 132 -15.52 -2.46 -18.73
CA LEU A 132 -14.92 -3.74 -18.30
C LEU A 132 -14.34 -3.62 -16.88
N PHE A 133 -13.63 -2.52 -16.57
CA PHE A 133 -13.07 -2.30 -15.25
C PHE A 133 -14.16 -2.01 -14.20
N GLU A 134 -15.24 -1.36 -14.58
CA GLU A 134 -16.43 -1.22 -13.73
C GLU A 134 -17.05 -2.59 -13.41
N LEU A 135 -17.18 -3.48 -14.40
CA LEU A 135 -17.64 -4.85 -14.21
C LEU A 135 -16.73 -5.64 -13.25
N VAL A 136 -15.44 -5.49 -13.39
CA VAL A 136 -14.46 -6.12 -12.47
C VAL A 136 -14.64 -5.58 -11.05
N LEU A 137 -14.79 -4.27 -10.89
CA LEU A 137 -15.02 -3.66 -9.57
C LEU A 137 -16.31 -4.18 -8.94
N VAL A 138 -17.42 -4.18 -9.70
CA VAL A 138 -18.73 -4.69 -9.23
C VAL A 138 -18.64 -6.16 -8.83
N ASN A 139 -17.91 -6.98 -9.58
CA ASN A 139 -17.72 -8.39 -9.24
C ASN A 139 -16.89 -8.60 -7.96
N ILE A 140 -15.96 -7.69 -7.67
CA ILE A 140 -15.14 -7.71 -6.44
C ILE A 140 -15.94 -7.24 -5.23
N VAL A 141 -16.68 -6.13 -5.38
CA VAL A 141 -17.37 -5.46 -4.26
C VAL A 141 -18.73 -6.08 -3.98
N GLY A 142 -19.35 -6.70 -4.98
CA GLY A 142 -20.77 -7.06 -4.94
C GLY A 142 -21.64 -5.86 -5.31
N GLY A 143 -22.60 -6.04 -6.19
CA GLY A 143 -23.47 -4.96 -6.62
C GLY A 143 -24.20 -5.33 -7.91
N SER A 144 -25.13 -4.48 -8.35
CA SER A 144 -25.86 -4.68 -9.60
C SER A 144 -25.25 -3.82 -10.70
N VAL A 145 -24.94 -4.46 -11.83
CA VAL A 145 -24.41 -3.75 -13.00
C VAL A 145 -25.52 -2.96 -13.69
N GLN A 146 -25.37 -1.65 -13.78
CA GLN A 146 -26.20 -0.85 -14.68
C GLN A 146 -25.58 -0.87 -16.08
N MET A 147 -26.38 -1.24 -17.09
CA MET A 147 -25.92 -1.40 -18.49
C MET A 147 -25.70 -0.06 -19.22
N ASP A 148 -25.95 1.07 -18.59
CA ASP A 148 -25.82 2.38 -19.22
C ASP A 148 -24.36 2.73 -19.49
N PHE A 149 -24.07 3.03 -20.76
CA PHE A 149 -22.76 3.48 -21.18
C PHE A 149 -22.70 5.01 -21.11
N THR A 150 -22.06 5.53 -20.07
CA THR A 150 -21.90 6.97 -19.88
C THR A 150 -20.45 7.38 -19.97
N VAL A 151 -20.15 8.44 -20.73
CA VAL A 151 -18.81 9.03 -20.80
C VAL A 151 -18.75 10.15 -19.76
N SER A 152 -17.80 10.04 -18.82
CA SER A 152 -17.59 11.08 -17.82
C SER A 152 -16.79 12.25 -18.41
N VAL A 153 -17.52 13.32 -18.80
CA VAL A 153 -16.89 14.56 -19.32
C VAL A 153 -15.90 15.17 -18.33
N PRO A 154 -16.18 15.24 -17.01
CA PRO A 154 -15.22 15.74 -16.04
C PRO A 154 -13.92 14.91 -15.99
N ALA A 155 -14.02 13.57 -16.03
CA ALA A 155 -12.85 12.69 -16.02
C ALA A 155 -12.00 12.88 -17.28
N THR A 156 -12.63 12.99 -18.48
CA THR A 156 -11.94 13.27 -19.74
C THR A 156 -11.18 14.60 -19.66
N ALA A 157 -11.85 15.68 -19.27
CA ALA A 157 -11.22 16.99 -19.18
C ALA A 157 -10.04 17.01 -18.17
N MET A 158 -10.22 16.40 -17.02
CA MET A 158 -9.21 16.36 -15.96
C MET A 158 -7.98 15.54 -16.37
N THR A 159 -8.21 14.40 -17.02
CA THR A 159 -7.13 13.55 -17.58
C THR A 159 -6.37 14.29 -18.67
N ALA A 160 -7.06 14.92 -19.63
CA ALA A 160 -6.44 15.68 -20.70
C ALA A 160 -5.59 16.83 -20.17
N ILE A 161 -6.10 17.63 -19.22
CA ILE A 161 -5.38 18.75 -18.61
C ILE A 161 -4.11 18.25 -17.88
N LEU A 162 -4.25 17.19 -17.08
CA LEU A 162 -3.14 16.59 -16.33
C LEU A 162 -2.00 16.17 -17.29
N TYR A 163 -2.31 15.37 -18.30
CA TYR A 163 -1.28 14.86 -19.20
C TYR A 163 -0.74 15.91 -20.16
N LEU A 164 -1.56 16.88 -20.57
CA LEU A 164 -1.05 18.05 -21.31
C LEU A 164 -0.01 18.80 -20.46
N GLY A 165 -0.28 19.03 -19.17
CA GLY A 165 0.68 19.62 -18.25
C GLY A 165 1.96 18.80 -18.13
N ILE A 166 1.86 17.47 -18.00
CA ILE A 166 3.02 16.57 -17.95
C ILE A 166 3.84 16.68 -19.24
N PHE A 167 3.21 16.63 -20.42
CA PHE A 167 3.93 16.75 -21.71
C PHE A 167 4.59 18.10 -21.89
N VAL A 168 3.98 19.20 -21.44
CA VAL A 168 4.61 20.53 -21.43
C VAL A 168 5.87 20.53 -20.55
N LEU A 169 5.80 19.94 -19.34
CA LEU A 169 6.96 19.83 -18.46
C LEU A 169 8.08 18.96 -19.07
N LEU A 170 7.72 17.86 -19.73
CA LEU A 170 8.68 16.99 -20.44
C LEU A 170 9.35 17.73 -21.59
N PHE A 171 8.59 18.50 -22.36
CA PHE A 171 9.11 19.35 -23.44
C PHE A 171 10.09 20.39 -22.88
N LEU A 172 9.71 21.14 -21.85
CA LEU A 172 10.58 22.15 -21.23
C LEU A 172 11.91 21.55 -20.74
N ARG A 173 11.86 20.39 -20.08
CA ARG A 173 13.06 19.67 -19.65
C ARG A 173 13.94 19.25 -20.82
N SER A 174 13.33 18.71 -21.88
CA SER A 174 14.04 18.28 -23.08
C SER A 174 14.72 19.47 -23.78
N LEU A 175 14.01 20.60 -23.86
CA LEU A 175 14.51 21.86 -24.40
C LEU A 175 15.73 22.37 -23.62
N VAL A 176 15.62 22.42 -22.27
CA VAL A 176 16.73 22.82 -21.39
C VAL A 176 17.96 21.93 -21.62
N THR A 177 17.76 20.62 -21.71
CA THR A 177 18.84 19.64 -21.91
C THR A 177 19.56 19.89 -23.24
N VAL A 178 18.83 20.07 -24.34
CA VAL A 178 19.40 20.28 -25.68
C VAL A 178 20.05 21.67 -25.82
N CYS A 179 19.43 22.70 -25.21
CA CYS A 179 19.97 24.05 -25.27
C CYS A 179 21.27 24.25 -24.48
N ARG A 180 21.42 23.51 -23.34
CA ARG A 180 22.61 23.62 -22.48
C ARG A 180 23.80 22.79 -22.98
N THR A 181 23.60 21.82 -23.86
CA THR A 181 24.67 20.91 -24.30
C THR A 181 25.33 21.44 -25.61
N ASN A 182 26.65 21.39 -25.67
CA ASN A 182 27.39 21.79 -26.87
C ASN A 182 27.35 20.66 -27.93
N ALA A 183 27.35 21.04 -29.25
CA ALA A 183 27.29 20.08 -30.35
C ALA A 183 28.41 19.03 -30.32
N ALA A 184 29.64 19.45 -30.01
CA ALA A 184 30.76 18.54 -29.86
C ALA A 184 30.61 17.54 -28.70
N ALA A 185 30.00 17.96 -27.59
CA ALA A 185 29.72 17.09 -26.46
C ALA A 185 28.59 16.09 -26.76
N LEU A 186 27.57 16.51 -27.55
CA LEU A 186 26.48 15.65 -28.03
C LEU A 186 26.99 14.49 -28.91
N LEU A 187 27.93 14.77 -29.82
CA LEU A 187 28.53 13.74 -30.68
C LEU A 187 29.48 12.80 -29.96
N ARG A 188 30.24 13.32 -28.99
CA ARG A 188 31.22 12.53 -28.23
C ARG A 188 30.62 11.75 -27.06
N SER A 189 29.33 11.90 -26.81
CA SER A 189 28.66 11.30 -25.63
C SER A 189 28.77 9.77 -25.53
N GLU A 190 29.02 9.07 -26.65
CA GLU A 190 29.22 7.61 -26.70
C GLU A 190 30.70 7.19 -26.73
N SER A 191 31.64 8.11 -27.17
CA SER A 191 33.06 7.76 -27.41
C SER A 191 34.01 8.09 -26.27
N TYR A 192 33.58 8.79 -25.25
CA TYR A 192 34.38 8.99 -24.04
C TYR A 192 34.51 7.69 -23.27
N GLY A 193 35.71 7.09 -23.28
CA GLY A 193 36.04 5.99 -22.39
C GLY A 193 35.66 6.36 -20.95
N GLU A 194 34.76 5.60 -20.35
CA GLU A 194 34.30 5.85 -18.99
C GLU A 194 35.48 5.81 -18.03
N LYS A 195 35.71 6.89 -17.29
CA LYS A 195 36.69 6.90 -16.21
C LYS A 195 36.32 5.78 -15.22
N PRO A 196 37.30 5.01 -14.72
CA PRO A 196 37.01 3.94 -13.76
C PRO A 196 36.15 4.47 -12.61
N PRO A 197 35.08 3.77 -12.25
CA PRO A 197 34.14 4.26 -11.27
C PRO A 197 34.85 4.45 -9.91
N LYS A 198 34.95 5.68 -9.43
CA LYS A 198 35.33 5.94 -8.04
C LYS A 198 34.14 5.50 -7.18
N ALA A 199 34.21 4.32 -6.57
CA ALA A 199 33.24 3.91 -5.56
C ALA A 199 33.46 4.81 -4.35
N ASN A 200 32.47 5.62 -4.04
CA ASN A 200 32.46 6.33 -2.77
C ASN A 200 31.90 5.33 -1.74
N TRP A 201 32.83 4.59 -1.09
CA TRP A 201 32.48 3.53 -0.14
C TRP A 201 31.60 4.04 1.00
N ALA A 202 31.74 5.33 1.36
CA ALA A 202 30.96 5.99 2.38
C ALA A 202 29.45 6.02 2.02
N PHE A 203 29.08 6.31 0.74
CA PHE A 203 27.68 6.27 0.32
C PHE A 203 27.12 4.84 0.30
N GLY A 204 27.92 3.84 -0.04
CA GLY A 204 27.52 2.44 0.06
C GLY A 204 27.25 2.03 1.51
N LEU A 205 28.17 2.39 2.43
CA LEU A 205 28.01 2.11 3.86
C LEU A 205 26.80 2.86 4.45
N ALA A 206 26.63 4.15 4.09
CA ALA A 206 25.48 4.94 4.50
C ALA A 206 24.15 4.30 4.01
N GLY A 207 24.13 3.76 2.80
CA GLY A 207 22.96 3.04 2.26
C GLY A 207 22.61 1.81 3.11
N PHE A 208 23.58 1.00 3.48
CA PHE A 208 23.38 -0.14 4.38
C PHE A 208 22.94 0.29 5.79
N GLY A 209 23.51 1.38 6.32
CA GLY A 209 23.12 1.94 7.62
C GLY A 209 21.68 2.43 7.64
N ILE A 210 21.27 3.21 6.62
CA ILE A 210 19.90 3.73 6.49
C ILE A 210 18.90 2.57 6.31
N LEU A 211 19.24 1.59 5.46
CA LEU A 211 18.36 0.45 5.24
C LEU A 211 18.26 -0.43 6.49
N GLY A 212 19.38 -0.66 7.18
CA GLY A 212 19.41 -1.38 8.46
C GLY A 212 18.57 -0.70 9.54
N ALA A 213 18.65 0.63 9.63
CA ALA A 213 17.83 1.40 10.55
C ALA A 213 16.33 1.31 10.20
N ALA A 214 15.97 1.38 8.90
CA ALA A 214 14.58 1.20 8.45
C ALA A 214 14.05 -0.20 8.81
N TYR A 215 14.84 -1.24 8.63
CA TYR A 215 14.47 -2.61 9.00
C TYR A 215 14.35 -2.80 10.51
N TYR A 216 15.27 -2.21 11.26
CA TYR A 216 15.20 -2.22 12.72
C TYR A 216 13.91 -1.57 13.22
N ILE A 217 13.54 -0.40 12.71
CA ILE A 217 12.28 0.27 13.00
C ILE A 217 11.09 -0.63 12.65
N ALA A 218 11.08 -1.24 11.46
CA ALA A 218 9.98 -2.07 10.99
C ALA A 218 9.72 -3.30 11.88
N VAL A 219 10.78 -3.87 12.47
CA VAL A 219 10.68 -5.07 13.32
C VAL A 219 10.38 -4.71 14.78
N THR A 220 10.94 -3.61 15.30
CA THR A 220 10.88 -3.27 16.74
C THR A 220 9.61 -2.54 17.15
N ILE A 221 8.93 -1.83 16.25
CA ILE A 221 7.68 -1.14 16.56
C ILE A 221 6.63 -2.18 17.01
N LYS A 222 6.02 -1.96 18.18
CA LYS A 222 5.02 -2.87 18.75
C LYS A 222 3.59 -2.41 18.53
N GLN A 223 3.33 -1.11 18.63
CA GLN A 223 1.98 -0.55 18.55
C GLN A 223 1.58 -0.17 17.12
N PRO A 224 0.32 -0.48 16.70
CA PRO A 224 -0.17 -0.15 15.35
C PRO A 224 -0.18 1.35 15.05
N LEU A 225 -0.52 2.20 16.01
CA LEU A 225 -0.58 3.65 15.80
C LEU A 225 0.80 4.25 15.60
N THR A 226 1.80 3.83 16.41
CA THR A 226 3.20 4.24 16.21
C THR A 226 3.71 3.76 14.85
N ALA A 227 3.30 2.57 14.39
CA ALA A 227 3.60 2.09 13.06
C ALA A 227 3.06 3.05 11.99
N LEU A 228 1.80 3.47 12.07
CA LEU A 228 1.20 4.42 11.13
C LEU A 228 1.97 5.76 11.08
N ALA A 229 2.34 6.32 12.24
CA ALA A 229 3.07 7.58 12.33
C ALA A 229 4.48 7.52 11.68
N VAL A 230 5.17 6.39 11.81
CA VAL A 230 6.54 6.21 11.32
C VAL A 230 6.59 5.62 9.90
N PHE A 231 5.45 5.15 9.38
CA PHE A 231 5.36 4.46 8.09
C PHE A 231 6.04 5.20 6.94
N PHE A 232 5.68 6.46 6.72
CA PHE A 232 6.22 7.23 5.60
C PHE A 232 7.72 7.47 5.73
N ILE A 233 8.21 7.65 6.95
CA ILE A 233 9.65 7.84 7.21
C ILE A 233 10.39 6.54 6.90
N ALA A 234 9.89 5.40 7.36
CA ALA A 234 10.49 4.09 7.09
C ALA A 234 10.52 3.79 5.57
N VAL A 235 9.44 4.06 4.85
CA VAL A 235 9.37 3.89 3.38
C VAL A 235 10.39 4.79 2.68
N LEU A 236 10.51 6.07 3.06
CA LEU A 236 11.52 6.96 2.49
C LEU A 236 12.95 6.48 2.78
N MET A 237 13.22 5.98 3.97
CA MET A 237 14.52 5.40 4.32
C MET A 237 14.83 4.16 3.46
N VAL A 238 13.85 3.28 3.23
CA VAL A 238 14.02 2.11 2.33
C VAL A 238 14.31 2.57 0.91
N ILE A 239 13.59 3.56 0.39
CA ILE A 239 13.82 4.10 -0.96
C ILE A 239 15.23 4.66 -1.07
N VAL A 240 15.63 5.57 -0.17
CA VAL A 240 16.96 6.21 -0.20
C VAL A 240 18.07 5.18 -0.01
N GLY A 241 17.93 4.29 0.96
CA GLY A 241 18.88 3.21 1.22
C GLY A 241 19.08 2.30 0.00
N THR A 242 17.99 1.92 -0.65
CA THR A 242 18.00 1.09 -1.87
C THR A 242 18.73 1.79 -3.02
N TYR A 243 18.45 3.08 -3.27
CA TYR A 243 19.18 3.84 -4.29
C TYR A 243 20.68 3.91 -3.99
N LEU A 244 21.06 4.18 -2.75
CA LEU A 244 22.48 4.24 -2.35
C LEU A 244 23.19 2.90 -2.50
N ILE A 245 22.53 1.79 -2.13
CA ILE A 245 23.08 0.44 -2.26
C ILE A 245 23.25 0.05 -3.73
N PHE A 246 22.22 0.29 -4.57
CA PHE A 246 22.32 -0.07 -5.98
C PHE A 246 23.30 0.80 -6.75
N ILE A 247 23.47 2.09 -6.42
CA ILE A 247 24.39 2.99 -7.12
C ILE A 247 25.85 2.79 -6.62
N SER A 248 26.07 2.73 -5.32
CA SER A 248 27.41 2.70 -4.73
C SER A 248 27.84 1.34 -4.20
N GLY A 249 26.92 0.62 -3.56
CA GLY A 249 27.16 -0.70 -2.99
C GLY A 249 27.45 -1.76 -4.06
N SER A 250 26.77 -1.69 -5.22
CA SER A 250 27.02 -2.60 -6.33
C SER A 250 28.43 -2.49 -6.92
N VAL A 251 28.95 -1.26 -7.00
CA VAL A 251 30.36 -1.03 -7.42
C VAL A 251 31.33 -1.55 -6.38
N LEU A 252 31.00 -1.38 -5.10
CA LEU A 252 31.82 -1.93 -3.99
C LEU A 252 31.85 -3.46 -4.04
N LEU A 253 30.71 -4.10 -4.25
CA LEU A 253 30.60 -5.56 -4.41
C LEU A 253 31.49 -6.06 -5.56
N CYS A 254 31.41 -5.43 -6.73
CA CYS A 254 32.27 -5.78 -7.86
C CYS A 254 33.77 -5.66 -7.51
N ARG A 255 34.18 -4.64 -6.76
CA ARG A 255 35.59 -4.49 -6.31
C ARG A 255 35.99 -5.56 -5.32
N VAL A 256 35.14 -5.96 -4.41
CA VAL A 256 35.41 -7.07 -3.47
C VAL A 256 35.57 -8.37 -4.25
N LEU A 257 34.70 -8.65 -5.23
CA LEU A 257 34.82 -9.83 -6.09
C LEU A 257 36.11 -9.80 -6.94
N GLN A 258 36.54 -8.63 -7.42
CA GLN A 258 37.81 -8.47 -8.15
C GLN A 258 39.03 -8.75 -7.26
N LYS A 259 38.99 -8.47 -5.95
CA LYS A 259 40.08 -8.80 -5.01
C LYS A 259 40.23 -10.30 -4.77
N ASN A 260 39.19 -11.07 -4.91
CA ASN A 260 39.25 -12.53 -4.79
C ASN A 260 39.78 -13.14 -6.10
N LYS A 261 41.11 -13.29 -6.16
CA LYS A 261 41.83 -13.77 -7.35
C LYS A 261 41.34 -15.13 -7.84
N ARG A 262 40.98 -16.06 -6.93
CA ARG A 262 40.49 -17.40 -7.28
C ARG A 262 39.13 -17.37 -7.98
N TYR A 263 38.26 -16.44 -7.65
CA TYR A 263 36.98 -16.22 -8.28
C TYR A 263 37.12 -15.41 -9.57
N TYR A 264 37.87 -14.31 -9.51
CA TYR A 264 37.93 -13.34 -10.60
C TYR A 264 38.62 -13.88 -11.85
N TYR A 265 39.72 -14.66 -11.75
CA TYR A 265 40.45 -15.18 -12.92
C TYR A 265 39.82 -16.41 -13.58
N GLN A 266 38.62 -16.81 -13.19
CA GLN A 266 37.86 -17.80 -13.96
C GLN A 266 37.34 -17.17 -15.27
N LYS A 267 37.49 -17.91 -16.40
CA LYS A 267 37.17 -17.44 -17.78
C LYS A 267 35.86 -16.66 -17.89
N ASN A 268 34.78 -17.16 -17.28
CA ASN A 268 33.47 -16.51 -17.36
C ASN A 268 33.30 -15.35 -16.38
N HIS A 269 33.95 -15.41 -15.19
CA HIS A 269 33.82 -14.39 -14.15
C HIS A 269 34.66 -13.15 -14.43
N PHE A 270 35.83 -13.31 -15.08
CA PHE A 270 36.69 -12.18 -15.45
C PHE A 270 35.94 -11.18 -16.33
N ILE A 271 35.31 -11.66 -17.40
CA ILE A 271 34.57 -10.81 -18.33
C ILE A 271 33.33 -10.22 -17.65
N SER A 272 32.58 -11.06 -16.90
CA SER A 272 31.34 -10.62 -16.26
C SER A 272 31.58 -9.57 -15.16
N VAL A 273 32.54 -9.78 -14.24
CA VAL A 273 32.79 -8.85 -13.13
C VAL A 273 33.46 -7.57 -13.61
N SER A 274 34.37 -7.63 -14.60
CA SER A 274 35.01 -6.46 -15.16
C SER A 274 34.01 -5.52 -15.85
N SER A 275 33.16 -6.07 -16.73
CA SER A 275 32.14 -5.29 -17.44
C SER A 275 31.07 -4.77 -16.48
N MET A 276 30.72 -5.56 -15.49
CA MET A 276 29.68 -5.25 -14.52
C MET A 276 30.01 -4.08 -13.61
N ALA A 277 31.28 -3.92 -13.19
CA ALA A 277 31.72 -2.80 -12.37
C ALA A 277 31.45 -1.43 -13.02
N TYR A 278 31.62 -1.34 -14.33
CA TYR A 278 31.32 -0.12 -15.10
C TYR A 278 29.82 0.07 -15.29
N ARG A 279 29.10 -1.00 -15.60
CA ARG A 279 27.64 -0.98 -15.82
C ARG A 279 26.83 -0.64 -14.59
N MET A 280 27.19 -1.21 -13.43
CA MET A 280 26.44 -1.04 -12.20
C MET A 280 26.39 0.41 -11.75
N LYS A 281 27.48 1.18 -11.90
CA LYS A 281 27.45 2.61 -11.57
C LYS A 281 26.44 3.40 -12.41
N ARG A 282 26.34 3.10 -13.68
CA ARG A 282 25.43 3.79 -14.63
C ARG A 282 23.99 3.34 -14.47
N ASN A 283 23.80 2.06 -14.16
CA ASN A 283 22.51 1.38 -14.16
C ASN A 283 21.90 1.23 -12.76
N GLY A 284 22.65 1.54 -11.71
CA GLY A 284 22.21 1.37 -10.33
C GLY A 284 20.88 2.04 -10.03
N ALA A 285 20.67 3.27 -10.51
CA ALA A 285 19.41 3.97 -10.32
C ALA A 285 18.21 3.26 -10.98
N GLY A 286 18.38 2.75 -12.21
CA GLY A 286 17.34 1.99 -12.89
C GLY A 286 16.98 0.69 -12.16
N LEU A 287 18.01 -0.05 -11.68
CA LEU A 287 17.79 -1.28 -10.90
C LEU A 287 17.12 -0.99 -9.56
N ALA A 288 17.51 0.10 -8.88
CA ALA A 288 16.86 0.55 -7.66
C ALA A 288 15.38 0.87 -7.91
N SER A 289 15.06 1.57 -9.00
CA SER A 289 13.68 1.87 -9.38
C SER A 289 12.87 0.59 -9.60
N VAL A 290 13.42 -0.40 -10.32
CA VAL A 290 12.76 -1.70 -10.53
C VAL A 290 12.54 -2.44 -9.20
N CYS A 291 13.54 -2.43 -8.31
CA CYS A 291 13.42 -3.02 -6.97
C CYS A 291 12.30 -2.37 -6.16
N ILE A 292 12.26 -1.04 -6.14
CA ILE A 292 11.23 -0.28 -5.41
C ILE A 292 9.83 -0.55 -5.99
N LEU A 293 9.68 -0.52 -7.31
CA LEU A 293 8.41 -0.85 -7.98
C LEU A 293 7.96 -2.28 -7.67
N ALA A 294 8.89 -3.24 -7.71
CA ALA A 294 8.60 -4.62 -7.35
C ALA A 294 8.14 -4.74 -5.88
N THR A 295 8.84 -4.06 -4.97
CA THR A 295 8.47 -4.04 -3.54
C THR A 295 7.08 -3.41 -3.33
N MET A 296 6.79 -2.28 -4.01
CA MET A 296 5.47 -1.63 -3.92
C MET A 296 4.35 -2.57 -4.40
N VAL A 297 4.54 -3.24 -5.54
CA VAL A 297 3.55 -4.22 -6.05
C VAL A 297 3.37 -5.35 -5.07
N LEU A 298 4.45 -5.93 -4.56
CA LEU A 298 4.40 -7.07 -3.65
C LEU A 298 3.71 -6.73 -2.32
N VAL A 299 4.08 -5.61 -1.69
CA VAL A 299 3.48 -5.17 -0.43
C VAL A 299 2.00 -4.83 -0.64
N MET A 300 1.69 -4.05 -1.68
CA MET A 300 0.33 -3.60 -1.95
C MET A 300 -0.61 -4.76 -2.28
N LEU A 301 -0.22 -5.65 -3.21
CA LEU A 301 -1.05 -6.80 -3.56
C LEU A 301 -1.18 -7.80 -2.40
N SER A 302 -0.11 -8.12 -1.68
CA SER A 302 -0.20 -9.07 -0.57
C SER A 302 -1.11 -8.57 0.55
N SER A 303 -1.01 -7.29 0.93
CA SER A 303 -1.82 -6.71 1.99
C SER A 303 -3.29 -6.55 1.58
N THR A 304 -3.57 -6.04 0.38
CA THR A 304 -4.96 -5.86 -0.07
C THR A 304 -5.64 -7.18 -0.43
N THR A 305 -4.91 -8.18 -0.93
CA THR A 305 -5.41 -9.54 -1.12
C THR A 305 -5.77 -10.17 0.23
N CYS A 306 -4.92 -9.94 1.25
CA CYS A 306 -5.19 -10.42 2.61
C CYS A 306 -6.45 -9.75 3.19
N LEU A 307 -6.63 -8.43 3.01
CA LEU A 307 -7.84 -7.71 3.43
C LEU A 307 -9.09 -8.24 2.73
N TYR A 308 -9.03 -8.42 1.42
CA TYR A 308 -10.18 -8.87 0.64
C TYR A 308 -10.64 -10.29 1.01
N PHE A 309 -9.72 -11.24 1.09
CA PHE A 309 -10.06 -12.61 1.49
C PHE A 309 -10.28 -12.77 3.00
N GLY A 310 -9.79 -11.84 3.80
CA GLY A 310 -9.98 -11.79 5.24
C GLY A 310 -11.14 -10.88 5.68
N THR A 311 -12.02 -10.46 4.78
CA THR A 311 -13.13 -9.54 5.10
C THR A 311 -14.02 -10.11 6.22
N GLU A 312 -14.39 -11.39 6.16
CA GLU A 312 -15.21 -12.03 7.18
C GLU A 312 -14.46 -12.15 8.52
N ASP A 313 -13.16 -12.49 8.48
CA ASP A 313 -12.33 -12.54 9.69
C ASP A 313 -12.23 -11.15 10.36
N ALA A 314 -12.05 -10.10 9.54
CA ALA A 314 -11.99 -8.72 10.04
C ALA A 314 -13.34 -8.25 10.58
N LEU A 315 -14.43 -8.63 9.91
CA LEU A 315 -15.78 -8.31 10.32
C LEU A 315 -16.10 -8.97 11.66
N ARG A 316 -15.82 -10.27 11.82
CA ARG A 316 -16.02 -11.00 13.09
C ARG A 316 -15.07 -10.54 14.21
N THR A 317 -13.87 -10.05 13.87
CA THR A 317 -12.99 -9.42 14.86
C THR A 317 -13.60 -8.11 15.39
N ARG A 318 -14.24 -7.30 14.52
CA ARG A 318 -14.87 -6.03 14.91
C ARG A 318 -16.27 -6.25 15.52
N TYR A 319 -17.03 -7.21 15.01
CA TYR A 319 -18.37 -7.57 15.44
C TYR A 319 -18.38 -9.06 15.81
N PRO A 320 -17.96 -9.42 17.04
CA PRO A 320 -17.94 -10.82 17.47
C PRO A 320 -19.33 -11.46 17.44
N GLN A 321 -20.37 -10.68 17.77
CA GLN A 321 -21.79 -11.06 17.71
C GLN A 321 -22.47 -10.34 16.53
N ASP A 322 -23.60 -10.88 16.07
CA ASP A 322 -24.39 -10.29 15.00
C ASP A 322 -24.99 -8.95 15.41
N PHE A 323 -25.35 -8.79 16.69
CA PHE A 323 -25.82 -7.56 17.27
C PHE A 323 -25.10 -7.19 18.56
N SER A 324 -24.85 -5.90 18.73
CA SER A 324 -24.38 -5.30 19.97
C SER A 324 -25.12 -3.99 20.21
N ILE A 325 -25.86 -3.93 21.29
CA ILE A 325 -26.67 -2.79 21.71
C ILE A 325 -26.02 -2.25 23.00
N GLU A 326 -25.50 -1.02 22.95
CA GLU A 326 -24.86 -0.37 24.08
C GLU A 326 -25.66 0.86 24.50
N LEU A 327 -25.99 0.95 25.77
CA LEU A 327 -26.53 2.15 26.40
C LEU A 327 -25.50 2.72 27.37
N ARG A 328 -25.29 4.02 27.32
CA ARG A 328 -24.40 4.76 28.21
C ARG A 328 -25.19 5.65 29.13
N PHE A 329 -24.88 5.58 30.39
CA PHE A 329 -25.57 6.31 31.46
C PHE A 329 -24.62 7.32 32.08
N THR A 330 -25.16 8.47 32.51
CA THR A 330 -24.48 9.40 33.40
C THR A 330 -25.02 9.26 34.81
N LYS A 331 -24.27 9.76 35.79
CA LYS A 331 -24.70 9.73 37.20
C LYS A 331 -25.99 10.53 37.43
N ASP A 332 -26.17 11.62 36.68
CA ASP A 332 -27.36 12.50 36.77
C ASP A 332 -28.63 11.83 36.26
N GLU A 333 -28.49 10.78 35.46
CA GLU A 333 -29.58 9.99 34.86
C GLU A 333 -29.88 8.72 35.66
N GLY A 334 -29.38 8.61 36.91
CA GLY A 334 -29.58 7.48 37.77
C GLY A 334 -28.61 6.32 37.55
N GLY A 335 -27.69 6.43 36.56
CA GLY A 335 -26.68 5.41 36.31
C GLY A 335 -27.24 4.10 35.71
N ALA A 336 -26.37 3.13 35.54
CA ALA A 336 -26.72 1.78 35.09
C ALA A 336 -27.22 0.90 36.26
N ASN A 337 -28.31 1.35 36.93
CA ASN A 337 -28.93 0.60 38.00
C ASN A 337 -29.83 -0.55 37.48
N GLU A 338 -30.22 -1.48 38.35
CA GLU A 338 -31.03 -2.63 37.97
C GLU A 338 -32.37 -2.25 37.29
N GLU A 339 -33.00 -1.16 37.73
CA GLU A 339 -34.27 -0.73 37.17
C GLU A 339 -34.10 -0.20 35.72
N ASN A 340 -33.10 0.65 35.47
CA ASN A 340 -32.80 1.14 34.13
C ASN A 340 -32.40 -0.01 33.17
N ILE A 341 -31.61 -0.97 33.68
CA ILE A 341 -31.23 -2.17 32.91
C ILE A 341 -32.45 -3.05 32.62
N ARG A 342 -33.36 -3.22 33.59
CA ARG A 342 -34.58 -3.98 33.35
C ARG A 342 -35.47 -3.34 32.28
N ILE A 343 -35.63 -2.03 32.31
CA ILE A 343 -36.38 -1.29 31.27
C ILE A 343 -35.69 -1.45 29.92
N ALA A 344 -34.38 -1.24 29.87
CA ALA A 344 -33.60 -1.35 28.62
C ALA A 344 -33.71 -2.74 28.00
N ARG A 345 -33.55 -3.79 28.83
CA ARG A 345 -33.71 -5.19 28.40
C ARG A 345 -35.12 -5.46 27.86
N GLY A 346 -36.16 -4.98 28.57
CA GLY A 346 -37.53 -5.12 28.13
C GLY A 346 -37.80 -4.42 26.75
N MET A 347 -37.20 -3.27 26.50
CA MET A 347 -37.25 -2.61 25.20
C MET A 347 -36.64 -3.48 24.11
N VAL A 348 -35.43 -4.01 24.32
CA VAL A 348 -34.75 -4.87 23.34
C VAL A 348 -35.56 -6.15 23.09
N GLU A 349 -36.00 -6.84 24.14
CA GLU A 349 -36.78 -8.08 24.04
C GLU A 349 -38.13 -7.85 23.33
N SER A 350 -38.78 -6.70 23.57
CA SER A 350 -40.04 -6.38 22.89
C SER A 350 -39.87 -6.21 21.36
N VAL A 351 -38.78 -5.63 20.90
CA VAL A 351 -38.50 -5.49 19.45
C VAL A 351 -38.10 -6.86 18.86
N ILE A 352 -37.34 -7.68 19.60
CA ILE A 352 -36.99 -9.05 19.18
C ILE A 352 -38.28 -9.88 18.96
N GLU A 353 -39.24 -9.80 19.89
CA GLU A 353 -40.53 -10.50 19.77
C GLU A 353 -41.38 -9.96 18.62
N GLN A 354 -41.41 -8.62 18.44
CA GLN A 354 -42.14 -7.97 17.36
C GLN A 354 -41.66 -8.45 15.98
N ASP A 355 -40.35 -8.50 15.79
CA ASP A 355 -39.72 -8.85 14.51
C ASP A 355 -39.51 -10.36 14.35
N LYS A 356 -39.82 -11.14 15.40
CA LYS A 356 -39.66 -12.61 15.47
C LYS A 356 -38.24 -13.06 15.10
N LEU A 357 -37.25 -12.31 15.59
CA LEU A 357 -35.86 -12.59 15.30
C LEU A 357 -35.42 -13.88 16.00
N ASP A 358 -34.72 -14.75 15.30
CA ASP A 358 -34.15 -15.98 15.87
C ASP A 358 -32.87 -15.63 16.65
N VAL A 359 -32.97 -15.52 17.96
CA VAL A 359 -31.90 -15.11 18.86
C VAL A 359 -31.13 -16.32 19.36
N GLN A 360 -29.81 -16.30 19.26
CA GLN A 360 -28.89 -17.31 19.70
C GLN A 360 -27.80 -16.67 20.55
N GLU A 361 -27.24 -17.41 21.53
CA GLU A 361 -26.05 -17.01 22.32
C GLU A 361 -26.10 -15.57 22.86
N GLN A 362 -27.21 -15.21 23.53
CA GLN A 362 -27.38 -13.87 24.08
C GLN A 362 -26.67 -13.70 25.42
N PHE A 363 -26.10 -12.54 25.66
CA PHE A 363 -25.60 -12.11 26.95
C PHE A 363 -25.73 -10.61 27.15
N ASP A 364 -25.76 -10.17 28.40
CA ASP A 364 -25.65 -8.76 28.73
C ASP A 364 -24.61 -8.52 29.84
N THR A 365 -24.00 -7.35 29.85
CA THR A 365 -22.99 -6.99 30.84
C THR A 365 -22.99 -5.49 31.10
N ARG A 366 -22.66 -5.14 32.35
CA ARG A 366 -22.32 -3.78 32.73
C ARG A 366 -20.83 -3.55 32.53
N SER A 367 -20.45 -2.35 32.13
CA SER A 367 -19.05 -1.97 32.00
C SER A 367 -18.85 -0.51 32.39
N ALA A 368 -17.67 -0.19 32.90
CA ALA A 368 -17.27 1.17 33.12
C ALA A 368 -15.99 1.46 32.31
N TRP A 369 -16.04 2.53 31.51
CA TRP A 369 -15.00 2.84 30.56
C TRP A 369 -14.38 4.21 30.82
N PHE A 370 -13.04 4.29 30.80
CA PHE A 370 -12.27 5.52 30.89
C PHE A 370 -10.86 5.36 30.33
N SER A 371 -10.24 6.46 29.88
CA SER A 371 -8.90 6.46 29.31
C SER A 371 -7.87 6.99 30.31
N GLY A 372 -6.60 6.62 30.09
CA GLY A 372 -5.49 7.11 30.89
C GLY A 372 -4.12 6.65 30.46
N LEU A 373 -3.14 6.92 31.29
CA LEU A 373 -1.75 6.52 31.11
C LEU A 373 -1.39 5.42 32.11
N LEU A 374 -0.90 4.28 31.62
CA LEU A 374 -0.38 3.21 32.47
C LEU A 374 1.13 3.33 32.57
N THR A 375 1.64 3.56 33.78
CA THR A 375 3.08 3.63 34.07
C THR A 375 3.44 2.63 35.15
N GLY A 376 4.03 1.50 34.74
CA GLY A 376 4.32 0.39 35.63
C GLY A 376 3.03 -0.24 36.16
N ASN A 377 2.72 -0.07 37.45
CA ASN A 377 1.50 -0.52 38.12
C ASN A 377 0.53 0.62 38.44
N SER A 378 0.79 1.84 38.04
CA SER A 378 -0.06 3.01 38.28
C SER A 378 -0.78 3.44 37.02
N PHE A 379 -2.10 3.55 37.12
CA PHE A 379 -2.96 4.06 36.05
C PHE A 379 -3.49 5.46 36.45
N GLU A 380 -3.12 6.46 35.65
CA GLU A 380 -3.58 7.85 35.83
C GLU A 380 -4.63 8.19 34.77
N ARG A 381 -5.84 8.56 35.20
CA ARG A 381 -6.92 8.97 34.30
C ARG A 381 -6.55 10.24 33.54
N ALA A 382 -6.86 10.28 32.27
CA ALA A 382 -6.61 11.43 31.39
C ALA A 382 -7.64 11.48 30.28
N ASP A 383 -7.83 12.67 29.69
CA ASP A 383 -8.68 12.81 28.51
C ASP A 383 -7.99 12.22 27.29
N ARG A 384 -8.70 11.34 26.60
CA ARG A 384 -8.22 10.67 25.37
C ARG A 384 -7.77 11.66 24.30
N SER A 385 -8.42 12.82 24.19
CA SER A 385 -8.08 13.85 23.22
C SER A 385 -6.73 14.52 23.47
N THR A 386 -6.23 14.48 24.70
CA THR A 386 -4.95 15.07 25.12
C THR A 386 -3.81 14.06 25.21
N LEU A 387 -4.09 12.76 25.07
CA LEU A 387 -3.10 11.70 25.14
C LEU A 387 -2.21 11.69 23.92
N MET A 388 -1.00 12.26 24.03
CA MET A 388 0.03 12.28 23.00
C MET A 388 1.01 11.09 23.14
N ASP A 389 1.03 10.39 24.27
CA ASP A 389 1.91 9.27 24.54
C ASP A 389 1.19 7.95 24.25
N TYR A 390 1.21 7.57 22.96
CA TYR A 390 0.53 6.35 22.49
C TYR A 390 1.11 5.04 23.04
N GLU A 391 2.32 5.06 23.59
CA GLU A 391 2.92 3.85 24.20
C GLU A 391 2.36 3.53 25.57
N ARG A 392 1.98 4.55 26.32
CA ARG A 392 1.43 4.42 27.68
C ARG A 392 -0.08 4.64 27.73
N ALA A 393 -0.68 5.13 26.64
CA ALA A 393 -2.12 5.34 26.56
C ALA A 393 -2.86 4.00 26.57
N VAL A 394 -3.78 3.85 27.53
CA VAL A 394 -4.58 2.65 27.73
C VAL A 394 -6.03 3.05 28.00
N ASP A 395 -6.96 2.36 27.36
CA ASP A 395 -8.38 2.41 27.73
C ASP A 395 -8.67 1.33 28.77
N MET A 396 -9.20 1.72 29.92
CA MET A 396 -9.57 0.82 30.99
C MET A 396 -11.06 0.51 30.92
N VAL A 397 -11.40 -0.77 31.00
CA VAL A 397 -12.77 -1.27 31.07
C VAL A 397 -12.90 -2.11 32.34
N ILE A 398 -13.72 -1.68 33.27
CA ILE A 398 -14.04 -2.45 34.47
C ILE A 398 -15.31 -3.23 34.25
N LEU A 399 -15.31 -4.52 34.66
CA LEU A 399 -16.41 -5.45 34.51
C LEU A 399 -16.76 -6.07 35.88
N PRO A 400 -18.06 -6.30 36.20
CA PRO A 400 -18.46 -7.08 37.37
C PRO A 400 -18.10 -8.56 37.16
N LEU A 401 -17.62 -9.19 38.22
CA LEU A 401 -17.29 -10.62 38.21
C LEU A 401 -18.52 -11.50 37.89
N GLU A 402 -19.69 -11.11 38.35
CA GLU A 402 -20.95 -11.84 38.11
C GLU A 402 -21.31 -11.84 36.60
N ASP A 403 -21.16 -10.69 35.93
CA ASP A 403 -21.45 -10.57 34.49
C ASP A 403 -20.43 -11.34 33.69
N TYR A 404 -19.14 -11.28 34.07
CA TYR A 404 -18.07 -12.05 33.39
C TYR A 404 -18.34 -13.56 33.52
N THR A 405 -18.71 -14.03 34.73
CA THR A 405 -19.05 -15.45 34.99
C THR A 405 -20.26 -15.90 34.16
N ARG A 406 -21.29 -15.04 34.06
CA ARG A 406 -22.49 -15.33 33.27
C ARG A 406 -22.16 -15.39 31.75
N MET A 407 -21.30 -14.50 31.28
CA MET A 407 -20.90 -14.40 29.85
C MET A 407 -20.01 -15.56 29.42
N THR A 408 -19.04 -15.97 30.26
CA THR A 408 -18.05 -16.99 29.89
C THR A 408 -18.38 -18.39 30.40
N GLY A 409 -19.27 -18.50 31.37
CA GLY A 409 -19.55 -19.77 32.08
C GLY A 409 -18.42 -20.22 33.04
N GLU A 410 -17.34 -19.42 33.16
CA GLU A 410 -16.23 -19.74 34.06
C GLU A 410 -16.52 -19.32 35.49
N SER A 411 -16.43 -20.26 36.44
CA SER A 411 -16.61 -19.98 37.86
C SER A 411 -15.33 -19.43 38.50
N LEU A 412 -15.23 -18.11 38.58
CA LEU A 412 -14.10 -17.40 39.18
C LEU A 412 -14.50 -16.92 40.60
N THR A 413 -13.51 -16.79 41.49
CA THR A 413 -13.69 -16.25 42.83
C THR A 413 -12.67 -15.16 43.11
N LEU A 414 -13.15 -14.02 43.61
CA LEU A 414 -12.33 -12.88 44.02
C LEU A 414 -12.68 -12.47 45.45
N GLY A 415 -11.64 -12.17 46.22
CA GLY A 415 -11.79 -11.49 47.52
C GLY A 415 -11.85 -9.97 47.37
N PRO A 416 -12.19 -9.23 48.43
CA PRO A 416 -12.14 -7.77 48.41
C PRO A 416 -10.73 -7.27 48.07
N GLY A 417 -10.62 -6.35 47.08
CA GLY A 417 -9.33 -5.81 46.60
C GLY A 417 -8.55 -6.74 45.68
N GLU A 418 -9.09 -7.88 45.27
CA GLU A 418 -8.51 -8.73 44.22
C GLU A 418 -9.18 -8.43 42.87
N ALA A 419 -8.45 -8.64 41.79
CA ALA A 419 -8.97 -8.52 40.42
C ALA A 419 -8.31 -9.51 39.47
N TYR A 420 -9.03 -9.91 38.43
CA TYR A 420 -8.45 -10.51 37.23
C TYR A 420 -8.31 -9.46 36.12
N PHE A 421 -7.35 -9.64 35.25
CA PHE A 421 -7.22 -8.76 34.07
C PHE A 421 -7.17 -9.54 32.77
N CYS A 422 -7.58 -8.89 31.70
CA CYS A 422 -7.35 -9.32 30.32
C CYS A 422 -6.81 -8.13 29.51
N CYS A 423 -5.74 -8.36 28.77
CA CYS A 423 -5.20 -7.37 27.83
C CYS A 423 -4.62 -8.10 26.61
N PRO A 424 -5.36 -8.22 25.51
CA PRO A 424 -4.94 -8.99 24.34
C PRO A 424 -3.70 -8.45 23.65
N ARG A 425 -3.45 -7.13 23.78
CA ARG A 425 -2.39 -6.43 23.03
C ARG A 425 -1.13 -6.11 23.84
N MET A 426 -1.16 -6.25 25.16
CA MET A 426 -0.05 -5.89 26.04
C MET A 426 0.12 -6.96 27.13
N ALA A 427 1.36 -7.36 27.40
CA ALA A 427 1.67 -8.19 28.53
C ALA A 427 1.78 -7.31 29.80
N TYR A 428 0.99 -7.63 30.83
CA TYR A 428 1.07 -7.00 32.13
C TYR A 428 1.65 -8.02 33.13
N THR A 429 2.75 -7.64 33.79
CA THR A 429 3.52 -8.57 34.63
C THR A 429 3.55 -8.15 36.11
N GLN A 430 2.89 -7.05 36.44
CA GLN A 430 2.83 -6.58 37.84
C GLN A 430 1.79 -7.34 38.65
N SER A 431 2.06 -7.54 39.91
CA SER A 431 1.14 -8.21 40.85
C SER A 431 0.06 -7.30 41.43
N GLU A 432 0.20 -5.99 41.27
CA GLU A 432 -0.72 -4.97 41.77
C GLU A 432 -1.00 -3.93 40.68
N LEU A 433 -2.22 -3.37 40.74
CA LEU A 433 -2.65 -2.26 39.86
C LEU A 433 -3.26 -1.16 40.74
N HIS A 434 -2.75 0.04 40.61
CA HIS A 434 -3.28 1.24 41.29
C HIS A 434 -4.04 2.12 40.29
N ILE A 435 -5.27 2.47 40.61
CA ILE A 435 -6.12 3.38 39.85
C ILE A 435 -6.56 4.51 40.78
N GLY A 436 -5.80 5.60 40.81
CA GLY A 436 -5.98 6.63 41.82
C GLY A 436 -5.75 6.07 43.23
N GLU A 437 -6.78 6.15 44.10
CA GLU A 437 -6.73 5.60 45.46
C GLU A 437 -7.10 4.11 45.53
N LEU A 438 -7.65 3.55 44.45
CA LEU A 438 -7.98 2.13 44.39
C LEU A 438 -6.73 1.31 44.12
N SER A 439 -6.60 0.20 44.85
CA SER A 439 -5.51 -0.77 44.68
C SER A 439 -6.08 -2.17 44.56
N TYR A 440 -5.70 -2.87 43.51
CA TYR A 440 -6.13 -4.24 43.25
C TYR A 440 -4.93 -5.18 43.21
N GLN A 441 -5.00 -6.30 43.92
CA GLN A 441 -4.08 -7.41 43.72
C GLN A 441 -4.51 -8.24 42.52
N ILE A 442 -3.63 -8.39 41.56
CA ILE A 442 -3.88 -9.14 40.35
C ILE A 442 -3.72 -10.63 40.60
N LYS A 443 -4.82 -11.35 40.61
CA LYS A 443 -4.86 -12.79 40.87
C LYS A 443 -4.44 -13.63 39.69
N GLY A 444 -4.65 -13.11 38.48
CA GLY A 444 -4.25 -13.79 37.24
C GLY A 444 -4.70 -13.05 36.00
N GLN A 445 -4.21 -13.55 34.87
CA GLN A 445 -4.61 -13.06 33.53
C GLN A 445 -5.68 -13.98 32.96
N LEU A 446 -6.77 -13.40 32.50
CA LEU A 446 -7.83 -14.10 31.78
C LEU A 446 -7.50 -14.24 30.30
N PRO A 447 -7.98 -15.27 29.60
CA PRO A 447 -7.92 -15.36 28.18
C PRO A 447 -8.72 -14.23 27.53
N ASP A 448 -8.47 -13.97 26.23
CA ASP A 448 -9.29 -13.07 25.45
C ASP A 448 -10.68 -13.70 25.28
N PHE A 449 -11.69 -13.04 25.81
CA PHE A 449 -13.08 -13.53 25.80
C PHE A 449 -13.92 -12.94 24.67
N GLY A 450 -13.32 -12.12 23.78
CA GLY A 450 -13.96 -11.65 22.55
C GLY A 450 -15.24 -10.83 22.69
N GLY A 451 -15.60 -10.47 23.94
CA GLY A 451 -16.92 -9.89 24.25
C GLY A 451 -17.15 -8.46 23.77
N PHE A 452 -16.08 -7.70 23.46
CA PHE A 452 -16.17 -6.29 23.11
C PHE A 452 -15.46 -6.00 21.79
N GLY A 453 -16.12 -6.31 20.68
CA GLY A 453 -15.61 -6.08 19.33
C GLY A 453 -15.26 -4.62 19.02
N ALA A 454 -15.90 -3.66 19.70
CA ALA A 454 -15.57 -2.24 19.58
C ALA A 454 -14.11 -1.95 19.94
N ASP A 455 -13.52 -2.69 20.88
CA ASP A 455 -12.15 -2.50 21.32
C ASP A 455 -11.10 -2.97 20.31
N SER A 456 -11.44 -3.91 19.44
CA SER A 456 -10.55 -4.33 18.35
C SER A 456 -10.32 -3.19 17.34
N ALA A 457 -11.31 -2.32 17.16
CA ALA A 457 -11.24 -1.12 16.34
C ALA A 457 -10.57 0.07 17.04
N ASN A 458 -10.42 0.01 18.38
CA ASN A 458 -9.77 1.06 19.12
C ASN A 458 -8.26 1.10 18.80
N ILE A 459 -7.77 2.30 18.60
CA ILE A 459 -6.38 2.56 18.27
C ILE A 459 -5.48 2.37 19.50
N THR A 460 -6.04 2.56 20.69
CA THR A 460 -5.39 2.38 22.00
C THR A 460 -5.51 0.93 22.48
N THR A 461 -4.60 0.55 23.38
CA THR A 461 -4.67 -0.75 24.05
C THR A 461 -5.77 -0.73 25.10
N THR A 462 -6.67 -1.71 25.07
CA THR A 462 -7.71 -1.86 26.10
C THR A 462 -7.26 -2.84 27.16
N PHE A 463 -7.48 -2.45 28.43
CA PHE A 463 -7.18 -3.23 29.61
C PHE A 463 -8.48 -3.51 30.36
N TYR A 464 -8.91 -4.76 30.32
CA TYR A 464 -10.09 -5.20 31.03
C TYR A 464 -9.72 -5.61 32.46
N LEU A 465 -10.48 -5.12 33.44
CA LEU A 465 -10.33 -5.42 34.85
C LEU A 465 -11.64 -5.99 35.38
N VAL A 466 -11.63 -7.25 35.81
CA VAL A 466 -12.78 -7.90 36.40
C VAL A 466 -12.69 -7.78 37.94
N VAL A 467 -13.69 -7.16 38.54
CA VAL A 467 -13.71 -6.82 39.97
C VAL A 467 -14.90 -7.48 40.69
N PRO A 468 -14.77 -7.79 42.00
CA PRO A 468 -15.86 -8.42 42.77
C PRO A 468 -17.01 -7.46 43.09
N ASP A 469 -16.70 -6.17 43.31
CA ASP A 469 -17.68 -5.12 43.67
C ASP A 469 -17.53 -3.96 42.65
N PHE A 470 -18.36 -4.03 41.63
CA PHE A 470 -18.36 -3.05 40.54
C PHE A 470 -18.86 -1.68 40.98
N ASP A 471 -19.97 -1.65 41.76
CA ASP A 471 -20.61 -0.40 42.12
C ASP A 471 -19.74 0.41 43.10
N ALA A 472 -19.11 -0.25 44.07
CA ALA A 472 -18.13 0.40 44.95
C ALA A 472 -16.91 0.94 44.20
N ALA A 473 -16.42 0.21 43.19
CA ALA A 473 -15.31 0.66 42.35
C ALA A 473 -15.67 1.92 41.57
N ILE A 474 -16.87 1.97 40.99
CA ILE A 474 -17.34 3.12 40.21
C ILE A 474 -17.58 4.35 41.09
N ASP A 475 -18.22 4.17 42.24
CA ASP A 475 -18.44 5.25 43.21
C ASP A 475 -17.12 5.87 43.68
N ALA A 476 -16.13 5.04 44.00
CA ALA A 476 -14.79 5.51 44.34
C ALA A 476 -14.13 6.29 43.23
N LEU A 477 -14.17 5.79 42.00
CA LEU A 477 -13.57 6.47 40.83
C LEU A 477 -14.27 7.79 40.50
N GLN A 478 -15.59 7.89 40.62
CA GLN A 478 -16.34 9.11 40.35
C GLN A 478 -16.13 10.18 41.42
N THR A 479 -15.87 9.81 42.67
CA THR A 479 -15.60 10.73 43.77
C THR A 479 -14.18 11.28 43.78
N GLN A 480 -13.19 10.49 43.33
CA GLN A 480 -11.77 10.88 43.35
C GLN A 480 -11.43 12.00 42.36
N ASP A 481 -11.96 11.97 41.15
CA ASP A 481 -11.66 12.98 40.14
C ASP A 481 -12.86 13.20 39.19
N THR A 482 -13.51 14.32 39.35
CA THR A 482 -14.67 14.72 38.56
C THR A 482 -14.30 15.31 37.19
N ARG A 483 -13.01 15.59 36.93
CA ARG A 483 -12.54 16.12 35.64
C ARG A 483 -12.63 15.13 34.51
N TYR A 484 -12.50 13.84 34.83
CA TYR A 484 -12.53 12.74 33.87
C TYR A 484 -13.68 11.81 34.23
N PRO A 485 -14.87 11.99 33.65
CA PRO A 485 -16.04 11.20 33.98
C PRO A 485 -15.82 9.73 33.60
N VAL A 486 -16.27 8.85 34.48
CA VAL A 486 -16.36 7.42 34.18
C VAL A 486 -17.71 7.18 33.50
N VAL A 487 -17.66 6.66 32.29
CA VAL A 487 -18.85 6.32 31.52
C VAL A 487 -19.25 4.90 31.88
N VAL A 488 -20.44 4.75 32.45
CA VAL A 488 -21.00 3.45 32.77
C VAL A 488 -21.96 3.04 31.67
N GLY A 489 -21.75 1.85 31.12
CA GLY A 489 -22.55 1.29 30.06
C GLY A 489 -23.22 -0.02 30.43
N TRP A 490 -24.31 -0.31 29.76
CA TRP A 490 -24.89 -1.65 29.69
C TRP A 490 -24.89 -2.07 28.23
N GLN A 491 -24.40 -3.26 27.97
CA GLN A 491 -24.32 -3.84 26.64
C GLN A 491 -25.15 -5.13 26.61
N TYR A 492 -25.95 -5.27 25.57
CA TYR A 492 -26.71 -6.48 25.25
C TYR A 492 -26.27 -6.97 23.87
N SER A 493 -25.77 -8.19 23.82
CA SER A 493 -25.22 -8.77 22.58
C SER A 493 -25.80 -10.15 22.32
N PHE A 494 -26.01 -10.48 21.04
CA PHE A 494 -26.53 -11.79 20.66
C PHE A 494 -26.18 -12.11 19.20
N ASP A 495 -26.18 -13.41 18.89
CA ASP A 495 -26.14 -13.91 17.52
C ASP A 495 -27.55 -14.20 17.01
N SER A 496 -27.75 -14.11 15.70
CA SER A 496 -29.05 -14.33 15.05
C SER A 496 -28.97 -15.38 13.97
N GLY A 497 -29.88 -16.35 14.01
CA GLY A 497 -30.10 -17.31 12.92
C GLY A 497 -30.91 -16.77 11.75
N SER A 498 -31.42 -15.54 11.85
CA SER A 498 -32.23 -14.91 10.81
C SER A 498 -31.41 -14.41 9.62
N PRO A 499 -31.99 -14.35 8.41
CA PRO A 499 -31.34 -13.78 7.23
C PRO A 499 -30.94 -12.32 7.40
N ASP A 500 -29.87 -11.87 6.76
CA ASP A 500 -29.35 -10.49 6.84
C ASP A 500 -30.42 -9.40 6.62
N LYS A 501 -31.39 -9.64 5.75
CA LYS A 501 -32.49 -8.69 5.49
C LYS A 501 -33.37 -8.47 6.72
N GLU A 502 -33.70 -9.53 7.45
CA GLU A 502 -34.51 -9.46 8.66
C GLU A 502 -33.70 -8.79 9.78
N GLN A 503 -32.39 -9.08 9.86
CA GLN A 503 -31.49 -8.41 10.79
C GLN A 503 -31.41 -6.89 10.54
N ILE A 504 -31.44 -6.43 9.29
CA ILE A 504 -31.43 -5.00 8.96
C ILE A 504 -32.78 -4.33 9.33
N VAL A 505 -33.90 -5.05 9.21
CA VAL A 505 -35.23 -4.55 9.68
C VAL A 505 -35.17 -4.37 11.19
N PHE A 506 -34.75 -5.38 11.94
CA PHE A 506 -34.59 -5.28 13.40
C PHE A 506 -33.70 -4.10 13.81
N LEU A 507 -32.56 -3.89 13.15
CA LEU A 507 -31.70 -2.74 13.42
C LEU A 507 -32.49 -1.42 13.29
N THR A 508 -33.31 -1.28 12.23
CA THR A 508 -34.08 -0.07 11.97
C THR A 508 -35.13 0.16 13.05
N ASP A 509 -35.85 -0.90 13.41
CA ASP A 509 -36.92 -0.86 14.42
C ASP A 509 -36.34 -0.63 15.84
N MET A 510 -35.18 -1.19 16.13
CA MET A 510 -34.48 -0.95 17.39
C MET A 510 -34.00 0.50 17.54
N LEU A 511 -33.43 1.07 16.46
CA LEU A 511 -33.07 2.50 16.43
C LEU A 511 -34.30 3.41 16.59
N ALA A 512 -35.42 3.05 15.98
CA ALA A 512 -36.68 3.77 16.15
C ALA A 512 -37.21 3.67 17.59
N ALA A 513 -37.16 2.48 18.20
CA ALA A 513 -37.59 2.27 19.59
C ALA A 513 -36.79 3.13 20.58
N PHE A 514 -35.48 3.22 20.43
CA PHE A 514 -34.67 4.10 21.25
C PHE A 514 -34.94 5.59 20.98
N ALA A 515 -35.12 5.98 19.71
CA ALA A 515 -35.44 7.36 19.37
C ALA A 515 -36.80 7.82 19.91
N GLU A 516 -37.83 6.93 19.91
CA GLU A 516 -39.13 7.20 20.49
C GLU A 516 -39.11 7.20 22.02
N ASN A 517 -38.28 6.36 22.64
CA ASN A 517 -38.08 6.21 24.06
C ASN A 517 -39.42 6.25 24.87
N LYS A 518 -40.37 5.39 24.48
CA LYS A 518 -41.73 5.37 25.07
C LYS A 518 -41.74 5.10 26.58
N ASP A 519 -40.78 4.32 27.06
CA ASP A 519 -40.65 3.92 28.46
C ASP A 519 -39.95 4.96 29.33
N GLY A 520 -39.51 6.08 28.74
CA GLY A 520 -38.87 7.21 29.43
C GLY A 520 -37.55 6.85 30.08
N LEU A 521 -36.79 5.90 29.49
CA LEU A 521 -35.46 5.50 29.98
C LEU A 521 -34.49 6.64 29.88
N ALA A 522 -33.85 7.01 30.98
CA ALA A 522 -32.82 8.05 30.99
C ALA A 522 -31.45 7.46 30.63
N TYR A 523 -30.91 7.86 29.50
CA TYR A 523 -29.58 7.50 29.03
C TYR A 523 -28.91 8.68 28.30
N ALA A 524 -27.58 8.75 28.38
CA ALA A 524 -26.80 9.80 27.70
C ALA A 524 -26.65 9.55 26.20
N SER A 525 -26.44 8.30 25.82
CA SER A 525 -26.34 7.91 24.40
C SER A 525 -26.62 6.41 24.25
N TYR A 526 -26.99 6.02 23.02
CA TYR A 526 -27.11 4.63 22.65
C TYR A 526 -26.35 4.35 21.34
N THR A 527 -25.94 3.10 21.18
CA THR A 527 -25.33 2.59 19.96
C THR A 527 -25.92 1.22 19.65
N VAL A 528 -26.41 1.02 18.46
CA VAL A 528 -26.86 -0.28 17.97
C VAL A 528 -25.97 -0.67 16.80
N GLU A 529 -25.19 -1.72 16.97
CA GLU A 529 -24.32 -2.25 15.92
C GLU A 529 -24.88 -3.54 15.36
N SER A 530 -24.86 -3.70 14.07
CA SER A 530 -25.26 -4.92 13.35
C SER A 530 -24.15 -5.36 12.40
N LEU A 531 -23.75 -6.62 12.50
CA LEU A 531 -22.77 -7.23 11.61
C LEU A 531 -23.30 -7.23 10.16
N ALA A 532 -24.56 -7.63 9.97
CA ALA A 532 -25.18 -7.70 8.64
C ALA A 532 -25.21 -6.33 7.93
N PHE A 533 -25.51 -5.26 8.67
CA PHE A 533 -25.50 -3.90 8.13
C PHE A 533 -24.11 -3.41 7.73
N ASN A 534 -23.10 -3.73 8.54
CA ASN A 534 -21.73 -3.28 8.30
C ASN A 534 -20.95 -4.17 7.30
N ARG A 535 -21.44 -5.38 6.98
CA ARG A 535 -20.82 -6.30 6.03
C ARG A 535 -20.57 -5.65 4.67
N ASP A 536 -21.56 -4.95 4.16
CA ASP A 536 -21.49 -4.26 2.87
C ASP A 536 -20.40 -3.17 2.86
N ASP A 537 -20.25 -2.42 3.95
CA ASP A 537 -19.21 -1.38 4.05
C ASP A 537 -17.80 -1.96 4.13
N PHE A 538 -17.60 -3.06 4.84
CA PHE A 538 -16.33 -3.77 4.89
C PHE A 538 -15.95 -4.35 3.52
N GLN A 539 -16.89 -5.06 2.89
CA GLN A 539 -16.70 -5.64 1.56
C GLN A 539 -16.43 -4.56 0.51
N GLY A 540 -17.17 -3.45 0.56
CA GLY A 540 -16.97 -2.32 -0.33
C GLY A 540 -15.63 -1.64 -0.15
N THR A 541 -15.20 -1.42 1.09
CA THR A 541 -13.91 -0.79 1.42
C THR A 541 -12.74 -1.67 1.02
N TYR A 542 -12.72 -2.94 1.45
CA TYR A 542 -11.59 -3.84 1.20
C TYR A 542 -11.54 -4.27 -0.28
N GLY A 543 -12.72 -4.48 -0.90
CA GLY A 543 -12.81 -4.74 -2.33
C GLY A 543 -12.31 -3.57 -3.18
N SER A 544 -12.60 -2.33 -2.79
CA SER A 544 -12.10 -1.13 -3.48
C SER A 544 -10.59 -0.97 -3.37
N LEU A 545 -10.02 -1.24 -2.19
CA LEU A 545 -8.57 -1.24 -1.98
C LEU A 545 -7.89 -2.33 -2.81
N PHE A 546 -8.47 -3.53 -2.86
CA PHE A 546 -7.96 -4.64 -3.66
C PHE A 546 -8.02 -4.33 -5.17
N PHE A 547 -9.13 -3.80 -5.65
CA PHE A 547 -9.27 -3.36 -7.03
C PHE A 547 -8.25 -2.29 -7.41
N LEU A 548 -8.10 -1.26 -6.56
CA LEU A 548 -7.10 -0.21 -6.76
C LEU A 548 -5.68 -0.78 -6.82
N ALA A 549 -5.36 -1.72 -5.93
CA ALA A 549 -4.06 -2.38 -5.91
C ALA A 549 -3.79 -3.16 -7.20
N ILE A 550 -4.78 -3.84 -7.76
CA ILE A 550 -4.65 -4.52 -9.06
C ILE A 550 -4.32 -3.49 -10.16
N LEU A 551 -5.07 -2.38 -10.25
CA LEU A 551 -4.85 -1.37 -11.29
C LEU A 551 -3.47 -0.73 -11.20
N LEU A 552 -3.05 -0.30 -10.00
CA LEU A 552 -1.73 0.29 -9.79
C LEU A 552 -0.61 -0.73 -10.05
N SER A 553 -0.82 -2.00 -9.68
CA SER A 553 0.16 -3.07 -9.93
C SER A 553 0.39 -3.31 -11.42
N ILE A 554 -0.66 -3.30 -12.24
CA ILE A 554 -0.54 -3.42 -13.70
C ILE A 554 0.36 -2.30 -14.25
N VAL A 555 0.15 -1.06 -13.79
CA VAL A 555 0.94 0.10 -14.23
C VAL A 555 2.38 0.01 -13.75
N PHE A 556 2.62 -0.35 -12.48
CA PHE A 556 3.96 -0.46 -11.92
C PHE A 556 4.75 -1.61 -12.55
N LEU A 557 4.07 -2.73 -12.86
CA LEU A 557 4.66 -3.83 -13.62
C LEU A 557 5.07 -3.41 -15.02
N ALA A 558 4.17 -2.73 -15.75
CA ALA A 558 4.47 -2.22 -17.10
C ALA A 558 5.66 -1.24 -17.06
N ALA A 559 5.71 -0.37 -16.05
CA ALA A 559 6.82 0.56 -15.85
C ALA A 559 8.14 -0.17 -15.56
N ALA A 560 8.15 -1.17 -14.69
CA ALA A 560 9.33 -1.96 -14.38
C ALA A 560 9.85 -2.71 -15.62
N VAL A 561 8.94 -3.31 -16.39
CA VAL A 561 9.27 -3.97 -17.67
C VAL A 561 9.89 -2.99 -18.65
N LEU A 562 9.34 -1.78 -18.78
CA LEU A 562 9.85 -0.76 -19.69
C LEU A 562 11.24 -0.25 -19.27
N ILE A 563 11.48 -0.05 -17.97
CA ILE A 563 12.80 0.31 -17.44
C ILE A 563 13.83 -0.76 -17.82
N LEU A 564 13.50 -2.03 -17.59
CA LEU A 564 14.36 -3.17 -17.93
C LEU A 564 14.60 -3.27 -19.44
N TYR A 565 13.56 -3.12 -20.24
CA TYR A 565 13.63 -3.16 -21.70
C TYR A 565 14.56 -2.09 -22.26
N TYR A 566 14.35 -0.82 -21.89
CA TYR A 566 15.22 0.28 -22.37
C TYR A 566 16.67 0.10 -21.95
N LYS A 567 16.87 -0.36 -20.73
CA LYS A 567 18.19 -0.67 -20.21
C LYS A 567 18.87 -1.72 -21.07
N GLN A 568 18.18 -2.82 -21.36
CA GLN A 568 18.74 -3.95 -22.11
C GLN A 568 19.05 -3.56 -23.56
N ILE A 569 18.15 -2.85 -24.22
CA ILE A 569 18.41 -2.34 -25.59
C ILE A 569 19.63 -1.45 -25.62
N SER A 570 19.75 -0.52 -24.65
CA SER A 570 20.90 0.37 -24.55
C SER A 570 22.20 -0.39 -24.40
N GLU A 571 22.24 -1.34 -23.48
CA GLU A 571 23.42 -2.18 -23.22
C GLU A 571 23.74 -3.10 -24.41
N GLY A 572 22.71 -3.65 -25.08
CA GLY A 572 22.88 -4.52 -26.23
C GLY A 572 23.65 -3.85 -27.38
N TYR A 573 23.30 -2.60 -27.73
CA TYR A 573 23.99 -1.86 -28.77
C TYR A 573 25.44 -1.49 -28.38
N GLU A 574 25.70 -1.15 -27.12
CA GLU A 574 27.05 -0.84 -26.66
C GLU A 574 27.95 -2.08 -26.62
N ASP A 575 27.37 -3.23 -26.27
CA ASP A 575 28.10 -4.48 -26.20
C ASP A 575 28.33 -5.13 -27.55
N GLN A 576 27.54 -4.79 -28.55
CA GLN A 576 27.70 -5.35 -29.90
C GLN A 576 29.14 -5.20 -30.40
N ALA A 577 29.71 -3.99 -30.33
CA ALA A 577 31.09 -3.73 -30.73
C ALA A 577 32.14 -4.50 -29.90
N ARG A 578 31.90 -4.63 -28.57
CA ARG A 578 32.78 -5.36 -27.68
C ARG A 578 32.78 -6.86 -27.97
N PHE A 579 31.61 -7.46 -28.15
CA PHE A 579 31.50 -8.89 -28.46
C PHE A 579 32.02 -9.21 -29.86
N GLU A 580 31.90 -8.30 -30.83
CA GLU A 580 32.54 -8.43 -32.15
C GLU A 580 34.06 -8.53 -32.03
N ILE A 581 34.68 -7.69 -31.21
CA ILE A 581 36.13 -7.74 -30.93
C ILE A 581 36.48 -9.08 -30.25
N MET A 582 35.69 -9.51 -29.27
CA MET A 582 35.93 -10.79 -28.58
C MET A 582 35.78 -12.00 -29.49
N GLN A 583 34.87 -11.97 -30.47
CA GLN A 583 34.77 -13.01 -31.52
C GLN A 583 36.02 -13.05 -32.40
N ARG A 584 36.57 -11.89 -32.78
CA ARG A 584 37.81 -11.82 -33.54
C ARG A 584 39.01 -12.35 -32.75
N VAL A 585 39.00 -12.31 -31.45
CA VAL A 585 40.03 -12.87 -30.52
C VAL A 585 39.80 -14.35 -30.22
N GLY A 586 38.71 -14.99 -30.78
CA GLY A 586 38.50 -16.42 -30.70
C GLY A 586 37.39 -16.87 -29.71
N MET A 587 36.56 -15.99 -29.15
CA MET A 587 35.37 -16.41 -28.39
C MET A 587 34.32 -17.04 -29.30
N THR A 588 33.80 -18.20 -28.88
CA THR A 588 32.72 -18.86 -29.58
C THR A 588 31.36 -18.19 -29.30
N LYS A 589 30.38 -18.34 -30.21
CA LYS A 589 29.00 -17.85 -29.99
C LYS A 589 28.38 -18.43 -28.71
N THR A 590 28.76 -19.65 -28.33
CA THR A 590 28.30 -20.31 -27.09
C THR A 590 28.86 -19.66 -25.84
N ASP A 591 30.17 -19.29 -25.86
CA ASP A 591 30.81 -18.61 -24.74
C ASP A 591 30.20 -17.21 -24.54
N ILE A 592 29.92 -16.51 -25.63
CA ILE A 592 29.24 -15.20 -25.60
C ILE A 592 27.84 -15.33 -24.98
N ARG A 593 27.05 -16.33 -25.42
CA ARG A 593 25.71 -16.56 -24.88
C ARG A 593 25.74 -16.89 -23.39
N LYS A 594 26.67 -17.72 -22.94
CA LYS A 594 26.87 -18.04 -21.51
C LYS A 594 27.26 -16.80 -20.70
N SER A 595 28.19 -15.98 -21.21
CA SER A 595 28.60 -14.76 -20.54
C SER A 595 27.45 -13.74 -20.44
N ILE A 596 26.68 -13.56 -21.51
CA ILE A 596 25.49 -12.71 -21.53
C ILE A 596 24.47 -13.19 -20.50
N ASN A 597 24.11 -14.48 -20.51
CA ASN A 597 23.12 -15.03 -19.59
C ASN A 597 23.53 -14.84 -18.13
N SER A 598 24.82 -15.08 -17.79
CA SER A 598 25.33 -14.89 -16.41
C SER A 598 25.19 -13.44 -15.96
N GLN A 599 25.50 -12.48 -16.84
CA GLN A 599 25.38 -11.05 -16.52
C GLN A 599 23.92 -10.61 -16.39
N LEU A 600 23.07 -11.03 -17.33
CA LEU A 600 21.65 -10.68 -17.32
C LEU A 600 20.93 -11.27 -16.12
N LEU A 601 21.24 -12.52 -15.76
CA LEU A 601 20.61 -13.20 -14.64
C LEU A 601 20.85 -12.43 -13.34
N LEU A 602 22.08 -11.97 -13.08
CA LEU A 602 22.40 -11.21 -11.88
C LEU A 602 21.71 -9.83 -11.90
N VAL A 603 21.75 -9.13 -13.03
CA VAL A 603 21.13 -7.81 -13.20
C VAL A 603 19.62 -7.86 -13.02
N PHE A 604 18.96 -8.93 -13.51
CA PHE A 604 17.52 -9.08 -13.39
C PHE A 604 17.09 -9.56 -11.99
N PHE A 605 17.71 -10.60 -11.46
CA PHE A 605 17.24 -11.21 -10.21
C PHE A 605 17.71 -10.49 -8.95
N LEU A 606 18.74 -9.64 -9.02
CA LEU A 606 19.17 -8.84 -7.87
C LEU A 606 18.07 -7.89 -7.36
N PRO A 607 17.36 -7.11 -8.20
CA PRO A 607 16.22 -6.31 -7.76
C PRO A 607 15.09 -7.15 -7.15
N LEU A 608 14.79 -8.31 -7.70
CA LEU A 608 13.75 -9.21 -7.17
C LEU A 608 14.14 -9.77 -5.79
N LEU A 609 15.40 -10.16 -5.62
CA LEU A 609 15.92 -10.65 -4.34
C LEU A 609 15.82 -9.56 -3.26
N PHE A 610 16.23 -8.32 -3.58
CA PHE A 610 16.09 -7.20 -2.66
C PHE A 610 14.62 -6.85 -2.40
N ALA A 611 13.74 -6.95 -3.39
CA ALA A 611 12.30 -6.74 -3.19
C ALA A 611 11.72 -7.81 -2.24
N GLY A 612 12.12 -9.07 -2.37
CA GLY A 612 11.75 -10.12 -1.42
C GLY A 612 12.30 -9.87 -0.01
N LEU A 613 13.53 -9.37 0.10
CA LEU A 613 14.12 -8.97 1.37
C LEU A 613 13.36 -7.81 2.02
N HIS A 614 13.04 -6.77 1.24
CA HIS A 614 12.22 -5.64 1.71
C HIS A 614 10.83 -6.13 2.18
N LEU A 615 10.18 -7.02 1.43
CA LEU A 615 8.90 -7.61 1.80
C LEU A 615 9.00 -8.37 3.13
N GLY A 616 10.05 -9.19 3.32
CA GLY A 616 10.27 -9.93 4.55
C GLY A 616 10.43 -9.04 5.78
N PHE A 617 11.22 -7.95 5.67
CA PHE A 617 11.39 -6.99 6.77
C PHE A 617 10.17 -6.06 6.95
N ALA A 618 9.41 -5.80 5.89
CA ALA A 618 8.16 -5.04 5.97
C ALA A 618 7.01 -5.87 6.56
N PHE A 619 7.09 -7.20 6.53
CA PHE A 619 6.01 -8.11 6.92
C PHE A 619 5.47 -7.85 8.35
N PRO A 620 6.30 -7.75 9.43
CA PRO A 620 5.80 -7.43 10.76
C PRO A 620 5.11 -6.07 10.83
N PHE A 621 5.59 -5.13 10.05
CA PHE A 621 5.03 -3.78 9.96
C PHE A 621 3.66 -3.79 9.27
N VAL A 622 3.56 -4.48 8.13
CA VAL A 622 2.30 -4.66 7.39
C VAL A 622 1.26 -5.36 8.26
N HIS A 623 1.64 -6.39 8.99
CA HIS A 623 0.73 -7.08 9.93
C HIS A 623 0.13 -6.09 10.95
N LYS A 624 0.94 -5.21 11.54
CA LYS A 624 0.45 -4.20 12.48
C LYS A 624 -0.48 -3.17 11.83
N MET A 625 -0.20 -2.80 10.57
CA MET A 625 -1.10 -1.95 9.81
C MET A 625 -2.44 -2.64 9.52
N LEU A 626 -2.44 -3.95 9.24
CA LEU A 626 -3.67 -4.72 9.00
C LEU A 626 -4.52 -4.88 10.28
N VAL A 627 -3.89 -4.91 11.45
CA VAL A 627 -4.62 -4.87 12.73
C VAL A 627 -5.47 -3.61 12.87
N LEU A 628 -5.04 -2.46 12.32
CA LEU A 628 -5.88 -1.24 12.26
C LEU A 628 -7.13 -1.43 11.38
N PHE A 629 -7.13 -2.41 10.49
CA PHE A 629 -8.27 -2.85 9.69
C PHE A 629 -8.94 -4.10 10.28
N ASN A 630 -8.79 -4.33 11.57
CA ASN A 630 -9.35 -5.48 12.32
C ASN A 630 -8.92 -6.86 11.80
N LEU A 631 -7.89 -6.94 10.96
CA LEU A 631 -7.40 -8.19 10.42
C LEU A 631 -6.20 -8.71 11.21
N THR A 632 -6.44 -9.72 12.04
CA THR A 632 -5.45 -10.36 12.93
C THR A 632 -4.95 -11.71 12.42
N ASN A 633 -5.54 -12.25 11.35
CA ASN A 633 -5.23 -13.57 10.81
C ASN A 633 -3.85 -13.63 10.16
N LEU A 634 -2.82 -13.97 10.97
CA LEU A 634 -1.43 -14.08 10.52
C LEU A 634 -1.22 -15.19 9.48
N LYS A 635 -1.97 -16.31 9.56
CA LYS A 635 -1.85 -17.42 8.60
C LYS A 635 -2.28 -17.00 7.21
N LEU A 636 -3.38 -16.25 7.12
CA LEU A 636 -3.87 -15.69 5.86
C LEU A 636 -2.84 -14.71 5.26
N LEU A 637 -2.26 -13.83 6.08
CA LEU A 637 -1.24 -12.88 5.62
C LEU A 637 0.02 -13.58 5.09
N ILE A 638 0.50 -14.62 5.77
CA ILE A 638 1.63 -15.43 5.28
C ILE A 638 1.29 -16.08 3.94
N GLY A 639 0.12 -16.72 3.84
CA GLY A 639 -0.34 -17.40 2.62
C GLY A 639 -0.43 -16.44 1.44
N THR A 640 -1.12 -15.31 1.60
CA THR A 640 -1.27 -14.30 0.54
C THR A 640 0.07 -13.67 0.13
N THR A 641 0.97 -13.43 1.08
CA THR A 641 2.31 -12.89 0.80
C THR A 641 3.15 -13.87 -0.02
N VAL A 642 3.17 -15.15 0.35
CA VAL A 642 3.93 -16.20 -0.37
C VAL A 642 3.37 -16.40 -1.76
N ILE A 643 2.05 -16.51 -1.91
CA ILE A 643 1.40 -16.69 -3.23
C ILE A 643 1.68 -15.47 -4.12
N THR A 644 1.51 -14.25 -3.62
CA THR A 644 1.78 -13.02 -4.37
C THR A 644 3.24 -12.95 -4.83
N PHE A 645 4.19 -13.29 -3.94
CA PHE A 645 5.61 -13.32 -4.31
C PHE A 645 5.90 -14.39 -5.38
N ALA A 646 5.32 -15.58 -5.27
CA ALA A 646 5.50 -16.66 -6.25
C ALA A 646 4.94 -16.26 -7.63
N VAL A 647 3.73 -15.71 -7.69
CA VAL A 647 3.11 -15.24 -8.94
C VAL A 647 3.95 -14.13 -9.57
N TYR A 648 4.41 -13.17 -8.75
CA TYR A 648 5.29 -12.09 -9.23
C TYR A 648 6.61 -12.64 -9.77
N ALA A 649 7.24 -13.59 -9.08
CA ALA A 649 8.50 -14.20 -9.51
C ALA A 649 8.37 -14.96 -10.84
N VAL A 650 7.26 -15.67 -11.05
CA VAL A 650 6.96 -16.33 -12.34
C VAL A 650 6.81 -15.30 -13.46
N PHE A 651 6.01 -14.26 -13.23
CA PHE A 651 5.86 -13.17 -14.21
C PHE A 651 7.21 -12.53 -14.53
N TYR A 652 8.02 -12.25 -13.52
CA TYR A 652 9.34 -11.64 -13.67
C TYR A 652 10.32 -12.53 -14.45
N ALA A 653 10.25 -13.85 -14.25
CA ALA A 653 11.02 -14.83 -15.02
C ALA A 653 10.61 -14.86 -16.51
N ILE A 654 9.31 -14.69 -16.82
CA ILE A 654 8.82 -14.59 -18.20
C ILE A 654 9.40 -13.31 -18.85
N VAL A 655 9.33 -12.17 -18.17
CA VAL A 655 9.90 -10.90 -18.64
C VAL A 655 11.40 -11.04 -18.91
N TYR A 656 12.13 -11.68 -17.97
CA TYR A 656 13.55 -11.98 -18.16
C TYR A 656 13.81 -12.75 -19.44
N ARG A 657 13.05 -13.82 -19.71
CA ARG A 657 13.24 -14.66 -20.90
C ARG A 657 13.01 -13.90 -22.20
N VAL A 658 11.94 -13.11 -22.27
CA VAL A 658 11.61 -12.28 -23.45
C VAL A 658 12.71 -11.23 -23.69
N THR A 659 13.12 -10.54 -22.63
CA THR A 659 14.11 -9.45 -22.74
C THR A 659 15.52 -9.97 -23.05
N SER A 660 15.90 -11.12 -22.47
CA SER A 660 17.17 -11.79 -22.74
C SER A 660 17.30 -12.22 -24.21
N ASN A 661 16.23 -12.74 -24.80
CA ASN A 661 16.21 -13.09 -26.23
C ASN A 661 16.37 -11.86 -27.11
N SER A 662 15.70 -10.74 -26.79
CA SER A 662 15.82 -9.50 -27.53
C SER A 662 17.26 -8.92 -27.44
N TYR A 663 17.87 -8.97 -26.27
CA TYR A 663 19.26 -8.55 -26.09
C TYR A 663 20.23 -9.39 -26.92
N TYR A 664 20.07 -10.73 -26.89
CA TYR A 664 20.90 -11.65 -27.64
C TYR A 664 20.80 -11.41 -29.15
N SER A 665 19.61 -11.14 -29.69
CA SER A 665 19.43 -10.82 -31.13
C SER A 665 20.19 -9.54 -31.55
N ILE A 666 20.26 -8.53 -30.67
CA ILE A 666 21.01 -7.30 -30.93
C ILE A 666 22.52 -7.56 -30.94
N VAL A 667 23.02 -8.29 -29.91
CA VAL A 667 24.47 -8.54 -29.76
C VAL A 667 25.01 -9.52 -30.79
N ALA A 668 24.22 -10.52 -31.19
CA ALA A 668 24.65 -11.52 -32.18
C ALA A 668 24.72 -10.96 -33.62
N GLY A 669 24.28 -9.69 -33.82
CA GLY A 669 24.33 -9.06 -35.12
C GLY A 669 23.51 -9.83 -36.15
N ALA A 670 22.19 -9.93 -35.94
CA ALA A 670 21.30 -10.60 -36.90
C ALA A 670 21.36 -9.86 -38.24
N LYS A 671 22.11 -10.43 -39.17
CA LYS A 671 22.08 -10.09 -40.60
C LYS A 671 20.76 -10.58 -41.26
N GLU A 672 19.69 -10.76 -40.52
CA GLU A 672 18.45 -11.36 -41.02
C GLU A 672 17.35 -10.35 -41.42
N ASP A 673 17.58 -9.05 -41.33
CA ASP A 673 16.60 -8.03 -41.79
C ASP A 673 16.99 -7.35 -43.12
N ALA A 674 17.65 -8.09 -44.02
CA ALA A 674 17.91 -7.65 -45.40
C ALA A 674 17.67 -8.82 -46.37
N ALA A 675 16.46 -9.33 -46.40
CA ALA A 675 15.90 -10.15 -47.46
C ALA A 675 14.40 -9.85 -47.60
#